data_a0ceecbc5d982764c72ed21426616e14
#
_entry.id   a0ceecbc5d982764c72ed21426616e14
#
_cell.length_a   1.000
_cell.length_b   1.000
_cell.length_c   1.000
_cell.angle_alpha   90.00
_cell.angle_beta   90.00
_cell.angle_gamma   90.00
#
_symmetry.space_group_name_H-M   'P 1'
#
loop_
_entity.id
_entity.type
_entity.pdbx_description
1 polymer ?
#
loop_
_entity_poly.entity_id
_entity_poly.type
_entity_poly.pdbx_seq_one_letter_code
_entity_poly.pdbx_strand_id
1 'polypeptide(L)'
;MAEDQAKDNLPPDDPGLEQSDSAEAVHATSGETIKVAADHSRVVELKTVEDVMEWSYLRYSMSVIIDRALPDVRDGLKPIHRRILYAMERNGWRPGTKFTKSANIVGEVMGKYHPHGDSAIYDAMVRLAQDWVMRAPLVEGQGNFGSMDGDPPAAHRYTEARMSRAGAALLTDLDKETVDFRDNYDGTQKEPVVLPAMLPNLLLNGQVGIAVGMATNIPTHNLGELCDAITYLIDNGADNTTIDDLLKFVKGPDFPTGGIVYAGPAMKQAYLTGRGSVVIRAVTNIEETKRGRSQIIVSEVPYGVNKETLMKKIADLVKEKKIVGIQALRDESARGKVRMVVELKKDAYASKILNQLFKWTSLQTSFHYNMLALVDGIQPRILGLEDILNEYLKHRRLVVRRRTEYELKKAEERAHILAGLKIALDNIDEVIHLIRSSKDYEVAKTGLMERFQLSEVQAQAILAMQLRKLTGLDRQAIENELAELLVKIAEYQAILADEQKILDIIKNELAEMKEKLGDARRTKIINHELGKMTDEDVIPEEDAVILLTDENYVKRTSMTDYRRQNRGGKGKRGVITKESDTVAQLITASTHDFLSFFTNKGRVFRLRAFDVPAAGLQAKGTPVVNLLSLQPEEKVTSIIKYSKDEAQSGDGYLFMATTNGTIKKTKAKEYENIRANGLIAIKLDDGDELRWVRRTSGNDDVIMSTAFGQAIRFNEQDARSMGRSARGVRGIRLRPGDKVVGVDVVDPSNDKAKLLIMGERGYGKITKASNFPVRKRGGIGIKAAVVTAKTGNIMTVRSLDNDTKEIIVISASGQTIRLAISSISVLGRATQGVRIMSLGAGDLVASVGLVADDGDSDGDSTDDTGSEANNG
;
A
#
# COMPACT_ATOMS: atom_id res chain seq x y z
N MET A 1 31.29 49.94 -4.04
CA MET A 1 32.38 50.49 -4.89
C MET A 1 32.72 49.47 -5.94
N ALA A 2 32.19 49.66 -7.10
CA ALA A 2 32.54 49.26 -8.45
C ALA A 2 31.28 49.29 -9.31
N GLU A 3 30.67 50.44 -9.47
CA GLU A 3 29.96 50.92 -10.65
C GLU A 3 31.00 51.61 -11.56
N ASP A 4 30.72 51.64 -12.83
CA ASP A 4 31.44 52.21 -13.99
C ASP A 4 32.39 51.27 -14.71
N GLN A 5 31.89 50.83 -15.89
CA GLN A 5 32.53 50.92 -17.20
C GLN A 5 31.89 49.96 -18.22
N ALA A 6 30.93 50.43 -18.97
CA ALA A 6 30.60 49.94 -20.33
C ALA A 6 29.71 50.98 -21.03
N LYS A 7 30.30 52.12 -21.38
CA LYS A 7 29.83 52.97 -22.50
C LYS A 7 30.97 53.03 -23.51
N ASP A 8 30.59 52.99 -24.78
CA ASP A 8 31.32 53.25 -26.00
C ASP A 8 31.52 52.01 -26.86
N ASN A 9 30.55 51.92 -27.80
CA ASN A 9 30.80 51.51 -29.20
C ASN A 9 29.49 51.55 -29.99
N LEU A 10 29.08 52.75 -30.36
CA LEU A 10 28.15 53.01 -31.45
C LEU A 10 29.00 53.51 -32.65
N PRO A 11 28.82 53.00 -33.89
CA PRO A 11 29.46 53.57 -35.05
C PRO A 11 28.83 54.95 -35.41
N PRO A 12 29.57 55.81 -36.06
CA PRO A 12 29.23 57.23 -36.30
C PRO A 12 28.08 57.41 -37.28
N ASP A 13 27.26 58.41 -36.99
CA ASP A 13 26.16 58.91 -37.80
C ASP A 13 26.63 59.33 -39.27
N ASP A 14 25.89 58.84 -40.26
CA ASP A 14 25.94 59.28 -41.64
C ASP A 14 24.89 60.36 -41.79
N PRO A 15 25.31 61.64 -42.13
CA PRO A 15 24.40 62.75 -42.34
C PRO A 15 23.95 62.86 -43.76
N GLY A 16 22.74 62.45 -44.06
CA GLY A 16 22.16 62.73 -45.36
C GLY A 16 20.97 61.96 -45.81
N LEU A 17 19.83 62.21 -45.19
CA LEU A 17 18.55 62.04 -45.91
C LEU A 17 17.56 63.11 -45.42
N GLU A 18 17.23 64.01 -46.33
CA GLU A 18 16.26 65.10 -46.16
C GLU A 18 14.89 64.57 -45.88
N GLN A 19 14.20 65.28 -45.01
CA GLN A 19 12.77 65.18 -44.74
C GLN A 19 11.93 65.46 -45.97
N SER A 20 11.10 64.58 -46.41
CA SER A 20 9.84 64.90 -47.12
C SER A 20 8.74 63.88 -46.80
N ASP A 21 7.68 64.52 -46.40
CA ASP A 21 6.29 64.08 -46.50
C ASP A 21 5.66 63.18 -45.46
N SER A 22 4.83 63.83 -44.71
CA SER A 22 3.69 63.43 -43.90
C SER A 22 2.99 62.12 -44.32
N ALA A 23 3.14 61.08 -43.54
CA ALA A 23 2.26 59.90 -43.57
C ALA A 23 1.05 60.17 -42.71
N GLU A 24 -0.14 60.35 -43.33
CA GLU A 24 -1.43 60.32 -42.61
C GLU A 24 -1.63 59.00 -41.91
N ALA A 25 -1.88 59.05 -40.63
CA ALA A 25 -2.32 57.90 -39.80
C ALA A 25 -3.71 57.49 -40.22
N VAL A 26 -3.84 56.38 -40.95
CA VAL A 26 -5.12 55.76 -41.26
C VAL A 26 -5.45 54.79 -40.11
N HIS A 27 -6.49 55.04 -39.35
CA HIS A 27 -7.09 54.13 -38.39
C HIS A 27 -7.70 52.94 -39.15
N ALA A 28 -7.09 51.78 -39.07
CA ALA A 28 -7.64 50.53 -39.58
C ALA A 28 -8.50 49.86 -38.49
N THR A 29 -9.74 49.61 -38.80
CA THR A 29 -10.65 48.74 -38.04
C THR A 29 -10.23 47.27 -38.27
N SER A 30 -10.32 46.47 -37.23
CA SER A 30 -9.91 45.07 -37.12
C SER A 30 -10.15 44.22 -38.40
N GLY A 31 -9.08 43.63 -38.93
CA GLY A 31 -9.11 42.51 -39.90
C GLY A 31 -8.61 42.80 -41.30
N GLU A 32 -8.18 43.99 -41.64
CA GLU A 32 -7.63 44.32 -42.99
C GLU A 32 -6.12 44.47 -42.96
N THR A 33 -5.43 43.68 -43.80
CA THR A 33 -4.03 43.79 -44.03
C THR A 33 -3.74 44.95 -45.00
N ILE A 34 -3.25 46.10 -44.47
CA ILE A 34 -2.87 47.22 -45.33
C ILE A 34 -1.42 46.98 -45.85
N LYS A 35 -1.29 46.76 -47.14
CA LYS A 35 0.02 46.72 -47.81
C LYS A 35 0.46 48.10 -48.18
N VAL A 36 1.44 48.65 -47.47
CA VAL A 36 2.09 49.90 -47.85
C VAL A 36 3.33 49.52 -48.65
N ALA A 37 3.34 49.86 -49.95
CA ALA A 37 4.50 49.70 -50.80
C ALA A 37 5.37 50.96 -50.67
N ALA A 38 6.40 50.87 -49.87
CA ALA A 38 7.49 51.85 -49.92
C ALA A 38 8.70 51.14 -50.53
N ASP A 39 9.04 51.57 -51.73
CA ASP A 39 10.18 51.08 -52.51
C ASP A 39 10.13 49.59 -52.93
N HIS A 40 10.53 49.27 -54.15
CA HIS A 40 10.32 47.95 -54.81
C HIS A 40 11.08 46.76 -54.24
N SER A 41 11.62 46.82 -53.00
CA SER A 41 12.37 45.72 -52.37
C SER A 41 11.85 45.19 -51.06
N ARG A 42 10.86 45.82 -50.38
CA ARG A 42 10.33 45.32 -49.11
C ARG A 42 8.81 45.49 -48.98
N VAL A 43 8.10 44.40 -48.87
CA VAL A 43 6.68 44.42 -48.47
C VAL A 43 6.63 44.41 -46.95
N VAL A 44 6.12 45.49 -46.34
CA VAL A 44 5.86 45.57 -44.88
C VAL A 44 4.40 45.21 -44.63
N GLU A 45 4.19 44.16 -43.93
CA GLU A 45 2.84 43.73 -43.48
C GLU A 45 2.58 44.30 -42.07
N LEU A 46 1.64 45.21 -41.97
CA LEU A 46 1.24 45.76 -40.66
C LEU A 46 0.26 44.84 -40.01
N LYS A 47 0.57 44.40 -38.77
CA LYS A 47 -0.31 43.60 -37.90
C LYS A 47 -0.52 44.32 -36.58
N THR A 48 -1.71 44.19 -36.00
CA THR A 48 -1.96 44.73 -34.66
C THR A 48 -1.13 43.95 -33.64
N VAL A 49 -0.82 44.57 -32.51
CA VAL A 49 -0.08 43.87 -31.42
C VAL A 49 -0.90 42.71 -30.89
N GLU A 50 -2.22 42.82 -30.82
CA GLU A 50 -3.16 41.77 -30.42
C GLU A 50 -3.06 40.57 -31.37
N ASP A 51 -3.09 40.80 -32.69
CA ASP A 51 -3.00 39.69 -33.67
C ASP A 51 -1.66 38.96 -33.56
N VAL A 52 -0.56 39.73 -33.44
CA VAL A 52 0.76 39.12 -33.26
C VAL A 52 0.87 38.31 -31.98
N MET A 53 0.34 38.82 -30.88
CA MET A 53 0.33 38.13 -29.58
C MET A 53 -0.58 36.90 -29.62
N GLU A 54 -1.79 37.00 -30.15
CA GLU A 54 -2.71 35.86 -30.27
C GLU A 54 -2.09 34.74 -31.12
N TRP A 55 -1.58 35.03 -32.30
CA TRP A 55 -0.95 34.04 -33.18
C TRP A 55 0.29 33.42 -32.55
N SER A 56 1.15 34.23 -31.97
CA SER A 56 2.37 33.73 -31.32
C SER A 56 2.07 32.88 -30.11
N TYR A 57 1.08 33.30 -29.29
CA TYR A 57 0.64 32.54 -28.11
C TYR A 57 -0.05 31.24 -28.48
N LEU A 58 -0.90 31.25 -29.52
CA LEU A 58 -1.54 30.02 -30.01
C LEU A 58 -0.48 29.01 -30.50
N ARG A 59 0.47 29.44 -31.33
CA ARG A 59 1.55 28.58 -31.83
C ARG A 59 2.41 28.02 -30.70
N TYR A 60 2.80 28.87 -29.76
CA TYR A 60 3.55 28.47 -28.58
C TYR A 60 2.75 27.45 -27.73
N SER A 61 1.48 27.75 -27.46
CA SER A 61 0.59 26.88 -26.69
C SER A 61 0.43 25.51 -27.35
N MET A 62 0.18 25.47 -28.64
CA MET A 62 0.08 24.21 -29.41
C MET A 62 1.38 23.40 -29.33
N SER A 63 2.53 24.06 -29.56
CA SER A 63 3.83 23.38 -29.44
C SER A 63 4.09 22.84 -28.06
N VAL A 64 3.77 23.57 -26.99
CA VAL A 64 3.92 23.10 -25.60
C VAL A 64 2.97 21.94 -25.29
N ILE A 65 1.77 21.93 -25.82
CA ILE A 65 0.77 20.88 -25.61
C ILE A 65 1.17 19.60 -26.35
N ILE A 66 1.43 19.72 -27.68
CA ILE A 66 1.61 18.55 -28.57
C ILE A 66 3.05 18.02 -28.51
N ASP A 67 4.06 18.92 -28.58
CA ASP A 67 5.46 18.51 -28.78
C ASP A 67 6.32 18.57 -27.50
N ARG A 68 5.75 18.84 -26.32
CA ARG A 68 6.56 18.98 -25.09
C ARG A 68 5.97 18.34 -23.85
N ALA A 69 4.78 18.77 -23.40
CA ALA A 69 4.32 18.53 -22.04
C ALA A 69 3.48 17.29 -21.85
N LEU A 70 2.64 16.94 -22.83
CA LEU A 70 1.70 15.84 -22.73
C LEU A 70 2.24 14.54 -23.32
N PRO A 71 1.95 13.39 -22.72
CA PRO A 71 2.27 12.08 -23.27
C PRO A 71 1.28 11.69 -24.35
N ASP A 72 1.72 10.88 -25.32
CA ASP A 72 0.84 10.15 -26.23
C ASP A 72 0.21 8.96 -25.49
N VAL A 73 -1.08 8.72 -25.67
CA VAL A 73 -1.81 7.64 -25.00
C VAL A 73 -1.27 6.26 -25.36
N ARG A 74 -0.77 6.10 -26.58
CA ARG A 74 -0.34 4.83 -27.18
C ARG A 74 0.94 4.29 -26.57
N ASP A 75 1.99 5.13 -26.42
CA ASP A 75 3.29 4.73 -25.86
C ASP A 75 3.63 5.35 -24.51
N GLY A 76 2.78 6.26 -24.02
CA GLY A 76 2.95 6.90 -22.71
C GLY A 76 4.15 7.83 -22.60
N LEU A 77 4.72 8.26 -23.72
CA LEU A 77 5.96 9.04 -23.76
C LEU A 77 5.70 10.46 -24.22
N LYS A 78 6.47 11.39 -23.64
CA LYS A 78 6.66 12.72 -24.19
C LYS A 78 7.67 12.64 -25.36
N PRO A 79 7.67 13.62 -26.30
CA PRO A 79 8.61 13.61 -27.41
C PRO A 79 10.09 13.46 -27.01
N ILE A 80 10.53 14.13 -25.95
CA ILE A 80 11.90 14.02 -25.44
C ILE A 80 12.25 12.60 -24.97
N HIS A 81 11.35 11.93 -24.26
CA HIS A 81 11.56 10.55 -23.79
C HIS A 81 11.67 9.58 -24.97
N ARG A 82 10.79 9.74 -25.96
CA ARG A 82 10.78 8.93 -27.19
C ARG A 82 12.08 9.10 -27.97
N ARG A 83 12.56 10.34 -28.12
CA ARG A 83 13.82 10.65 -28.79
C ARG A 83 15.04 10.07 -28.08
N ILE A 84 15.07 10.10 -26.74
CA ILE A 84 16.16 9.49 -25.96
C ILE A 84 16.21 7.98 -26.21
N LEU A 85 15.08 7.28 -26.09
CA LEU A 85 15.03 5.84 -26.31
C LEU A 85 15.34 5.46 -27.76
N TYR A 86 14.84 6.23 -28.73
CA TYR A 86 15.13 6.02 -30.15
C TYR A 86 16.61 6.24 -30.48
N ALA A 87 17.22 7.28 -29.94
CA ALA A 87 18.68 7.51 -30.11
C ALA A 87 19.50 6.37 -29.50
N MET A 88 19.10 5.86 -28.34
CA MET A 88 19.76 4.70 -27.73
C MET A 88 19.65 3.45 -28.62
N GLU A 89 18.48 3.19 -29.20
CA GLU A 89 18.26 2.06 -30.09
C GLU A 89 19.11 2.14 -31.35
N ARG A 90 19.13 3.32 -32.02
CA ARG A 90 19.88 3.55 -33.25
C ARG A 90 21.38 3.37 -33.06
N ASN A 91 21.92 3.70 -31.89
CA ASN A 91 23.33 3.56 -31.57
C ASN A 91 23.68 2.23 -30.89
N GLY A 92 22.73 1.32 -30.71
CA GLY A 92 22.97 0.00 -30.14
C GLY A 92 23.25 0.00 -28.64
N TRP A 93 22.84 1.06 -27.90
CA TRP A 93 22.99 1.13 -26.43
C TRP A 93 21.85 0.38 -25.72
N ARG A 94 21.76 -0.90 -26.04
CA ARG A 94 20.69 -1.83 -25.63
C ARG A 94 20.96 -2.51 -24.29
N PRO A 95 19.98 -3.19 -23.70
CA PRO A 95 20.19 -3.99 -22.48
C PRO A 95 21.31 -5.03 -22.67
N GLY A 96 22.17 -5.17 -21.65
CA GLY A 96 23.27 -6.12 -21.70
C GLY A 96 24.52 -5.63 -22.46
N THR A 97 24.46 -4.51 -23.20
CA THR A 97 25.66 -3.90 -23.82
C THR A 97 26.45 -3.10 -22.79
N LYS A 98 27.67 -2.65 -23.19
CA LYS A 98 28.48 -1.77 -22.34
C LYS A 98 27.76 -0.44 -22.09
N PHE A 99 27.89 0.07 -20.86
CA PHE A 99 27.43 1.41 -20.54
C PHE A 99 28.15 2.47 -21.35
N THR A 100 27.43 3.51 -21.74
CA THR A 100 27.93 4.62 -22.52
C THR A 100 27.86 5.90 -21.71
N LYS A 101 28.82 6.83 -21.85
CA LYS A 101 28.78 8.13 -21.19
C LYS A 101 27.48 8.85 -21.49
N SER A 102 26.84 9.38 -20.47
CA SER A 102 25.58 10.13 -20.62
C SER A 102 25.72 11.30 -21.54
N ALA A 103 26.91 11.93 -21.58
CA ALA A 103 27.24 13.01 -22.49
C ALA A 103 27.12 12.62 -23.99
N ASN A 104 27.46 11.38 -24.37
CA ASN A 104 27.33 10.91 -25.75
C ASN A 104 25.83 10.76 -26.11
N ILE A 105 25.02 10.24 -25.20
CA ILE A 105 23.58 10.07 -25.40
C ILE A 105 22.92 11.45 -25.57
N VAL A 106 23.21 12.36 -24.64
CA VAL A 106 22.69 13.73 -24.68
C VAL A 106 23.11 14.46 -25.97
N GLY A 107 24.39 14.34 -26.37
CA GLY A 107 24.91 14.93 -27.59
C GLY A 107 24.23 14.40 -28.87
N GLU A 108 24.01 13.08 -28.94
CA GLU A 108 23.29 12.45 -30.05
C GLU A 108 21.85 12.93 -30.16
N VAL A 109 21.13 12.98 -29.02
CA VAL A 109 19.75 13.47 -28.98
C VAL A 109 19.65 14.93 -29.35
N MET A 110 20.53 15.77 -28.82
CA MET A 110 20.55 17.21 -29.06
C MET A 110 20.88 17.52 -30.52
N GLY A 111 21.89 16.85 -31.06
CA GLY A 111 22.38 17.14 -32.43
C GLY A 111 21.43 16.63 -33.52
N LYS A 112 20.69 15.56 -33.30
CA LYS A 112 19.91 14.93 -34.37
C LYS A 112 18.38 15.01 -34.20
N TYR A 113 17.86 15.13 -32.98
CA TYR A 113 16.43 14.95 -32.75
C TYR A 113 15.79 16.07 -31.93
N HIS A 114 16.50 16.64 -30.95
CA HIS A 114 15.88 17.56 -29.99
C HIS A 114 16.72 18.83 -29.80
N PRO A 115 16.41 19.93 -30.55
CA PRO A 115 17.20 21.16 -30.58
C PRO A 115 16.96 22.02 -29.32
N HIS A 116 17.27 21.49 -28.15
CA HIS A 116 17.11 22.17 -26.85
C HIS A 116 18.36 21.93 -25.99
N GLY A 117 18.45 22.65 -24.85
CA GLY A 117 19.60 22.57 -23.96
C GLY A 117 19.91 21.16 -23.46
N ASP A 118 21.20 20.84 -23.37
CA ASP A 118 21.75 19.58 -22.89
C ASP A 118 21.28 19.19 -21.50
N SER A 119 21.17 20.15 -20.60
CA SER A 119 20.70 19.96 -19.24
C SER A 119 19.26 19.42 -19.20
N ALA A 120 18.36 19.95 -20.05
CA ALA A 120 16.97 19.48 -20.11
C ALA A 120 16.88 18.03 -20.62
N ILE A 121 17.70 17.66 -21.60
CA ILE A 121 17.78 16.30 -22.15
C ILE A 121 18.34 15.35 -21.08
N TYR A 122 19.41 15.78 -20.39
CA TYR A 122 20.02 14.98 -19.34
C TYR A 122 19.05 14.73 -18.17
N ASP A 123 18.37 15.77 -17.68
CA ASP A 123 17.40 15.66 -16.59
C ASP A 123 16.23 14.73 -16.96
N ALA A 124 15.77 14.77 -18.22
CA ALA A 124 14.75 13.85 -18.70
C ALA A 124 15.27 12.40 -18.68
N MET A 125 16.50 12.16 -19.16
CA MET A 125 17.13 10.84 -19.15
C MET A 125 17.35 10.33 -17.71
N VAL A 126 17.79 11.20 -16.81
CA VAL A 126 17.97 10.87 -15.39
C VAL A 126 16.67 10.39 -14.77
N ARG A 127 15.55 11.07 -15.02
CA ARG A 127 14.23 10.65 -14.51
C ARG A 127 13.82 9.28 -15.03
N LEU A 128 14.13 8.94 -16.27
CA LEU A 128 13.85 7.61 -16.84
C LEU A 128 14.66 6.49 -16.16
N ALA A 129 15.74 6.82 -15.44
CA ALA A 129 16.59 5.86 -14.74
C ALA A 129 16.31 5.77 -13.23
N GLN A 130 15.52 6.70 -12.64
CA GLN A 130 15.26 6.75 -11.19
C GLN A 130 14.17 5.76 -10.79
N ASP A 131 14.51 4.78 -9.95
CA ASP A 131 13.64 3.71 -9.49
C ASP A 131 12.60 4.14 -8.42
N TRP A 132 12.76 5.36 -7.86
CA TRP A 132 11.76 6.00 -7.00
C TRP A 132 10.81 6.95 -7.76
N VAL A 133 11.06 7.20 -9.05
CA VAL A 133 10.20 8.00 -9.94
C VAL A 133 9.44 7.11 -10.91
N MET A 134 10.14 6.15 -11.54
CA MET A 134 9.58 5.22 -12.52
C MET A 134 9.24 3.90 -11.85
N ARG A 135 8.04 3.36 -12.11
CA ARG A 135 7.64 2.04 -11.62
C ARG A 135 8.44 0.93 -12.29
N ALA A 136 8.72 1.10 -13.58
CA ALA A 136 9.64 0.31 -14.37
C ALA A 136 10.60 1.25 -15.10
N PRO A 137 11.81 1.48 -14.60
CA PRO A 137 12.80 2.38 -15.24
C PRO A 137 13.07 1.98 -16.69
N LEU A 138 13.10 2.96 -17.60
CA LEU A 138 13.33 2.76 -19.03
C LEU A 138 14.82 2.87 -19.41
N VAL A 139 15.62 3.44 -18.53
CA VAL A 139 17.07 3.60 -18.64
C VAL A 139 17.74 2.97 -17.44
N GLU A 140 18.87 2.29 -17.65
CA GLU A 140 19.78 1.84 -16.61
C GLU A 140 20.92 2.84 -16.47
N GLY A 141 21.09 3.41 -15.28
CA GLY A 141 22.15 4.36 -14.98
C GLY A 141 23.28 3.74 -14.16
N GLN A 142 24.51 4.19 -14.42
CA GLN A 142 25.69 3.88 -13.62
C GLN A 142 26.34 5.18 -13.15
N GLY A 143 26.51 5.31 -11.83
CA GLY A 143 26.98 6.52 -11.17
C GLY A 143 25.90 7.17 -10.32
N ASN A 144 26.06 8.47 -10.03
CA ASN A 144 25.08 9.22 -9.24
C ASN A 144 24.00 9.83 -10.15
N PHE A 145 22.79 9.26 -10.08
CA PHE A 145 21.58 9.74 -10.76
C PHE A 145 20.62 10.48 -9.80
N GLY A 146 21.14 11.03 -8.70
CA GLY A 146 20.35 11.71 -7.68
C GLY A 146 19.91 10.78 -6.56
N SER A 147 19.14 11.31 -5.62
CA SER A 147 18.59 10.56 -4.49
C SER A 147 17.16 10.98 -4.15
N MET A 148 16.48 10.19 -3.31
CA MET A 148 15.17 10.55 -2.73
C MET A 148 15.26 11.75 -1.77
N ASP A 149 16.47 12.15 -1.35
CA ASP A 149 16.71 13.35 -0.55
C ASP A 149 16.72 14.63 -1.39
N GLY A 150 16.62 14.48 -2.72
CA GLY A 150 16.62 15.61 -3.64
C GLY A 150 18.01 16.04 -4.04
N ASP A 151 19.03 15.24 -3.76
CA ASP A 151 20.36 15.49 -4.30
C ASP A 151 20.31 15.47 -5.83
N PRO A 152 20.95 16.43 -6.49
CA PRO A 152 21.02 16.45 -7.95
C PRO A 152 21.90 15.31 -8.47
N PRO A 153 21.66 14.86 -9.71
CA PRO A 153 22.55 13.92 -10.37
C PRO A 153 23.94 14.54 -10.58
N ALA A 154 24.95 13.71 -10.68
CA ALA A 154 26.27 14.18 -11.10
C ALA A 154 26.22 14.67 -12.56
N ALA A 155 27.10 15.57 -12.97
CA ALA A 155 27.15 16.06 -14.34
C ALA A 155 27.27 14.91 -15.35
N HIS A 156 26.65 15.06 -16.54
CA HIS A 156 26.53 14.02 -17.58
C HIS A 156 27.86 13.42 -18.05
N ARG A 157 28.99 14.15 -17.85
CA ARG A 157 30.34 13.65 -18.15
C ARG A 157 30.84 12.57 -17.20
N TYR A 158 30.25 12.44 -15.98
CA TYR A 158 30.66 11.46 -14.98
C TYR A 158 29.75 10.21 -14.96
N THR A 159 28.50 10.36 -15.39
CA THR A 159 27.53 9.27 -15.39
C THR A 159 27.57 8.48 -16.70
N GLU A 160 27.11 7.25 -16.64
CA GLU A 160 26.96 6.36 -17.79
C GLU A 160 25.55 5.78 -17.80
N ALA A 161 25.02 5.52 -18.98
CA ALA A 161 23.69 4.96 -19.15
C ALA A 161 23.60 3.98 -20.32
N ARG A 162 22.58 3.16 -20.28
CA ARG A 162 22.12 2.31 -21.38
C ARG A 162 20.61 2.09 -21.25
N MET A 163 19.98 1.58 -22.28
CA MET A 163 18.57 1.25 -22.25
C MET A 163 18.31 0.07 -21.29
N SER A 164 17.20 0.12 -20.56
CA SER A 164 16.73 -1.00 -19.74
C SER A 164 15.95 -2.03 -20.57
N ARG A 165 15.63 -3.19 -19.99
CA ARG A 165 14.78 -4.19 -20.63
C ARG A 165 13.37 -3.65 -20.90
N ALA A 166 12.81 -2.86 -19.99
CA ALA A 166 11.51 -2.20 -20.18
C ALA A 166 11.56 -1.17 -21.30
N GLY A 167 12.65 -0.39 -21.39
CA GLY A 167 12.87 0.55 -22.49
C GLY A 167 12.95 -0.15 -23.84
N ALA A 168 13.67 -1.27 -23.93
CA ALA A 168 13.79 -2.06 -25.16
C ALA A 168 12.44 -2.66 -25.60
N ALA A 169 11.61 -3.08 -24.65
CA ALA A 169 10.27 -3.60 -24.96
C ALA A 169 9.35 -2.58 -25.63
N LEU A 170 9.58 -1.28 -25.41
CA LEU A 170 8.82 -0.22 -26.12
C LEU A 170 9.23 -0.07 -27.59
N LEU A 171 10.45 -0.47 -27.95
CA LEU A 171 11.02 -0.34 -29.30
C LEU A 171 11.01 -1.64 -30.10
N THR A 172 10.51 -2.72 -29.51
CA THR A 172 10.42 -4.02 -30.20
C THR A 172 9.64 -3.88 -31.50
N ASP A 173 10.16 -4.44 -32.58
CA ASP A 173 9.60 -4.42 -33.93
C ASP A 173 9.57 -3.03 -34.61
N LEU A 174 10.32 -2.05 -34.13
CA LEU A 174 10.40 -0.71 -34.74
C LEU A 174 10.96 -0.74 -36.19
N ASP A 175 11.82 -1.68 -36.50
CA ASP A 175 12.44 -1.90 -37.81
C ASP A 175 11.53 -2.58 -38.84
N LYS A 176 10.31 -3.00 -38.42
CA LYS A 176 9.35 -3.70 -39.25
C LYS A 176 8.20 -2.80 -39.75
N GLU A 177 8.43 -1.54 -39.92
CA GLU A 177 7.44 -0.56 -40.41
C GLU A 177 6.12 -0.51 -39.61
N THR A 178 6.19 -0.85 -38.34
CA THR A 178 5.03 -0.96 -37.44
C THR A 178 4.40 0.38 -37.09
N VAL A 179 5.16 1.47 -37.15
CA VAL A 179 4.75 2.83 -36.82
C VAL A 179 5.20 3.80 -37.91
N ASP A 180 4.56 4.98 -37.92
CA ASP A 180 4.89 6.04 -38.85
C ASP A 180 6.13 6.81 -38.39
N PHE A 181 6.91 7.28 -39.35
CA PHE A 181 8.10 8.13 -39.17
C PHE A 181 7.84 9.53 -39.74
N ARG A 182 8.37 10.52 -39.07
CA ARG A 182 8.41 11.91 -39.55
C ARG A 182 9.85 12.43 -39.67
N ASP A 183 10.05 13.49 -40.41
CA ASP A 183 11.34 14.14 -40.45
C ASP A 183 11.63 14.81 -39.10
N ASN A 184 12.91 14.84 -38.70
CA ASN A 184 13.39 15.58 -37.56
C ASN A 184 13.31 17.09 -37.80
N TYR A 185 13.79 17.91 -36.87
CA TYR A 185 13.69 19.36 -36.92
C TYR A 185 14.38 20.02 -38.12
N ASP A 186 15.40 19.39 -38.72
CA ASP A 186 16.19 19.89 -39.87
C ASP A 186 15.99 19.07 -41.15
N GLY A 187 15.15 18.06 -41.16
CA GLY A 187 14.86 17.20 -42.30
C GLY A 187 15.99 16.22 -42.68
N THR A 188 17.06 16.12 -41.87
CA THR A 188 18.22 15.27 -42.18
C THR A 188 18.05 13.84 -41.69
N GLN A 189 17.21 13.61 -40.69
CA GLN A 189 16.93 12.29 -40.07
C GLN A 189 15.46 12.08 -39.95
N LYS A 190 15.08 10.81 -39.75
CA LYS A 190 13.70 10.43 -39.43
C LYS A 190 13.58 9.98 -38.00
N GLU A 191 12.49 10.38 -37.34
CA GLU A 191 12.13 9.94 -36.00
C GLU A 191 10.75 9.29 -35.97
N PRO A 192 10.49 8.31 -35.12
CA PRO A 192 9.18 7.69 -35.03
C PRO A 192 8.17 8.65 -34.37
N VAL A 193 6.96 8.72 -34.91
CA VAL A 193 5.85 9.51 -34.35
C VAL A 193 5.42 8.95 -33.00
N VAL A 194 5.42 7.63 -32.87
CA VAL A 194 5.05 6.85 -31.67
C VAL A 194 5.89 5.58 -31.66
N LEU A 195 6.13 4.97 -30.50
CA LEU A 195 6.79 3.67 -30.42
C LEU A 195 5.81 2.51 -30.50
N PRO A 196 6.26 1.31 -30.92
CA PRO A 196 5.40 0.12 -30.97
C PRO A 196 4.79 -0.29 -29.62
N ALA A 197 5.49 0.03 -28.51
CA ALA A 197 5.02 -0.05 -27.15
C ALA A 197 4.43 -1.41 -26.73
N MET A 198 5.26 -2.44 -26.57
CA MET A 198 4.84 -3.76 -26.11
C MET A 198 4.32 -3.74 -24.66
N LEU A 199 4.61 -2.69 -23.89
CA LEU A 199 4.16 -2.45 -22.52
C LEU A 199 3.13 -1.31 -22.50
N PRO A 200 2.08 -1.38 -21.65
CA PRO A 200 1.13 -0.28 -21.42
C PRO A 200 1.77 0.83 -20.58
N ASN A 201 2.79 1.49 -21.15
CA ASN A 201 3.73 2.35 -20.43
C ASN A 201 3.07 3.58 -19.79
N LEU A 202 2.00 4.13 -20.39
CA LEU A 202 1.29 5.29 -19.84
C LEU A 202 0.78 5.02 -18.42
N LEU A 203 0.16 3.87 -18.21
CA LEU A 203 -0.33 3.46 -16.88
C LEU A 203 0.77 2.84 -16.04
N LEU A 204 1.69 2.08 -16.63
CA LEU A 204 2.78 1.44 -15.90
C LEU A 204 3.66 2.46 -15.16
N ASN A 205 4.13 3.47 -15.88
CA ASN A 205 5.06 4.46 -15.35
C ASN A 205 4.39 5.79 -14.98
N GLY A 206 3.12 5.98 -15.36
CA GLY A 206 2.45 7.25 -15.15
C GLY A 206 3.13 8.40 -15.92
N GLN A 207 2.59 9.60 -15.81
CA GLN A 207 3.23 10.81 -16.34
C GLN A 207 2.77 12.04 -15.58
N VAL A 208 3.67 12.98 -15.39
CA VAL A 208 3.39 14.32 -14.85
C VAL A 208 3.86 15.36 -15.85
N GLY A 209 3.03 16.32 -16.19
CA GLY A 209 3.38 17.38 -17.13
C GLY A 209 2.51 18.61 -16.96
N ILE A 210 3.11 19.79 -17.20
CA ILE A 210 2.44 21.08 -17.13
C ILE A 210 2.53 21.71 -18.51
N ALA A 211 1.39 21.92 -19.15
CA ALA A 211 1.24 22.61 -20.43
C ALA A 211 0.58 23.98 -20.23
N VAL A 212 0.31 24.68 -21.31
CA VAL A 212 -0.42 25.94 -21.27
C VAL A 212 -1.91 25.63 -21.10
N GLY A 213 -2.52 26.14 -20.03
CA GLY A 213 -3.94 25.96 -19.72
C GLY A 213 -4.35 24.55 -19.28
N MET A 214 -3.44 23.58 -19.23
CA MET A 214 -3.73 22.20 -18.82
C MET A 214 -2.51 21.51 -18.22
N ALA A 215 -2.77 20.48 -17.42
CA ALA A 215 -1.73 19.67 -16.82
C ALA A 215 -2.13 18.19 -16.87
N THR A 216 -1.16 17.30 -16.85
CA THR A 216 -1.40 15.85 -16.69
C THR A 216 -0.75 15.35 -15.43
N ASN A 217 -1.42 14.42 -14.74
CA ASN A 217 -0.90 13.73 -13.57
C ASN A 217 -1.53 12.33 -13.53
N ILE A 218 -0.84 11.37 -14.11
CA ILE A 218 -1.26 9.97 -14.25
C ILE A 218 -0.44 9.14 -13.27
N PRO A 219 -1.07 8.35 -12.37
CA PRO A 219 -0.35 7.51 -11.43
C PRO A 219 0.27 6.28 -12.10
N THR A 220 1.27 5.72 -11.43
CA THR A 220 1.89 4.46 -11.82
C THR A 220 1.06 3.26 -11.37
N HIS A 221 1.17 2.12 -12.07
CA HIS A 221 0.43 0.89 -11.79
C HIS A 221 1.33 -0.35 -11.86
N ASN A 222 0.82 -1.47 -11.35
CA ASN A 222 1.48 -2.77 -11.43
C ASN A 222 1.32 -3.38 -12.83
N LEU A 223 2.43 -3.85 -13.43
CA LEU A 223 2.42 -4.43 -14.77
C LEU A 223 1.53 -5.68 -14.85
N GLY A 224 1.62 -6.57 -13.86
CA GLY A 224 0.83 -7.81 -13.84
C GLY A 224 -0.67 -7.52 -13.84
N GLU A 225 -1.10 -6.55 -13.02
CA GLU A 225 -2.50 -6.14 -12.94
C GLU A 225 -3.00 -5.51 -14.24
N LEU A 226 -2.16 -4.71 -14.91
CA LEU A 226 -2.50 -4.12 -16.21
C LEU A 226 -2.60 -5.18 -17.30
N CYS A 227 -1.67 -6.13 -17.36
CA CYS A 227 -1.72 -7.24 -18.33
C CYS A 227 -2.98 -8.09 -18.14
N ASP A 228 -3.35 -8.40 -16.89
CA ASP A 228 -4.56 -9.17 -16.59
C ASP A 228 -5.84 -8.40 -17.00
N ALA A 229 -5.88 -7.08 -16.74
CA ALA A 229 -6.99 -6.22 -17.13
C ALA A 229 -7.15 -6.13 -18.66
N ILE A 230 -6.03 -5.97 -19.40
CA ILE A 230 -6.06 -5.94 -20.87
C ILE A 230 -6.48 -7.31 -21.43
N THR A 231 -5.99 -8.40 -20.84
CA THR A 231 -6.40 -9.75 -21.24
C THR A 231 -7.91 -9.94 -21.05
N TYR A 232 -8.45 -9.51 -19.92
CA TYR A 232 -9.89 -9.54 -19.66
C TYR A 232 -10.69 -8.71 -20.68
N LEU A 233 -10.17 -7.51 -21.01
CA LEU A 233 -10.78 -6.62 -22.02
C LEU A 233 -10.79 -7.26 -23.40
N ILE A 234 -9.76 -8.00 -23.78
CA ILE A 234 -9.68 -8.75 -25.03
C ILE A 234 -10.73 -9.87 -25.05
N ASP A 235 -10.87 -10.62 -23.96
CA ASP A 235 -11.75 -11.78 -23.88
C ASP A 235 -13.23 -11.42 -23.88
N ASN A 236 -13.61 -10.29 -23.31
CA ASN A 236 -15.01 -9.88 -23.15
C ASN A 236 -15.45 -8.79 -24.16
N GLY A 237 -14.50 -8.09 -24.77
CA GLY A 237 -14.75 -6.93 -25.62
C GLY A 237 -15.02 -5.65 -24.81
N ALA A 238 -14.75 -4.49 -25.42
CA ALA A 238 -14.92 -3.20 -24.78
C ALA A 238 -16.38 -2.91 -24.38
N ASP A 239 -17.33 -3.25 -25.24
CA ASP A 239 -18.75 -2.97 -25.01
C ASP A 239 -19.35 -3.74 -23.82
N ASN A 240 -18.76 -4.87 -23.44
CA ASN A 240 -19.22 -5.73 -22.35
C ASN A 240 -18.37 -5.60 -21.08
N THR A 241 -17.35 -4.76 -21.07
CA THR A 241 -16.46 -4.57 -19.93
C THR A 241 -16.86 -3.31 -19.17
N THR A 242 -17.02 -3.42 -17.87
CA THR A 242 -17.33 -2.28 -17.00
C THR A 242 -16.10 -1.87 -16.18
N ILE A 243 -16.07 -0.65 -15.69
CA ILE A 243 -15.01 -0.20 -14.77
C ILE A 243 -14.89 -1.10 -13.53
N ASP A 244 -16.02 -1.64 -13.03
CA ASP A 244 -16.01 -2.55 -11.88
C ASP A 244 -15.31 -3.87 -12.19
N ASP A 245 -15.38 -4.34 -13.42
CA ASP A 245 -14.68 -5.54 -13.86
C ASP A 245 -13.17 -5.28 -13.96
N LEU A 246 -12.77 -4.15 -14.50
CA LEU A 246 -11.36 -3.76 -14.59
C LEU A 246 -10.74 -3.57 -13.20
N LEU A 247 -11.50 -3.02 -12.24
CA LEU A 247 -11.04 -2.82 -10.86
C LEU A 247 -10.87 -4.13 -10.06
N LYS A 248 -11.36 -5.26 -10.56
CA LYS A 248 -11.03 -6.57 -9.97
C LYS A 248 -9.55 -6.93 -10.19
N PHE A 249 -8.97 -6.48 -11.30
CA PHE A 249 -7.57 -6.69 -11.66
C PHE A 249 -6.70 -5.51 -11.23
N VAL A 250 -7.01 -4.30 -11.67
CA VAL A 250 -6.30 -3.07 -11.31
C VAL A 250 -6.81 -2.57 -9.97
N LYS A 251 -6.17 -3.00 -8.88
CA LYS A 251 -6.60 -2.68 -7.51
C LYS A 251 -6.44 -1.20 -7.15
N GLY A 252 -5.62 -0.46 -7.90
CA GLY A 252 -5.32 0.94 -7.69
C GLY A 252 -3.90 1.29 -8.10
N PRO A 253 -3.42 2.51 -7.83
CA PRO A 253 -2.07 2.92 -8.16
C PRO A 253 -1.03 2.05 -7.45
N ASP A 254 0.12 1.87 -8.06
CA ASP A 254 1.26 1.14 -7.50
C ASP A 254 2.51 2.02 -7.63
N PHE A 255 2.80 2.79 -6.58
CA PHE A 255 3.88 3.76 -6.59
C PHE A 255 5.25 3.11 -6.35
N PRO A 256 6.31 3.59 -7.01
CA PRO A 256 7.67 3.09 -6.83
C PRO A 256 8.14 3.08 -5.38
N THR A 257 7.76 4.10 -4.61
CA THR A 257 8.13 4.30 -3.21
C THR A 257 7.25 3.53 -2.22
N GLY A 258 6.27 2.74 -2.71
CA GLY A 258 5.33 2.02 -1.84
C GLY A 258 4.26 2.93 -1.22
N GLY A 259 4.11 2.85 0.08
CA GLY A 259 3.12 3.60 0.84
C GLY A 259 1.75 2.92 0.94
N ILE A 260 0.83 3.57 1.62
CA ILE A 260 -0.54 3.11 1.84
C ILE A 260 -1.50 4.07 1.14
N VAL A 261 -2.28 3.57 0.19
CA VAL A 261 -3.33 4.34 -0.51
C VAL A 261 -4.69 4.00 0.10
N TYR A 262 -5.42 5.06 0.45
CA TYR A 262 -6.79 4.96 0.93
C TYR A 262 -7.74 5.13 -0.27
N ALA A 263 -8.24 3.98 -0.73
CA ALA A 263 -9.11 3.87 -1.87
C ALA A 263 -10.56 3.80 -1.38
N GLY A 264 -11.31 4.88 -1.62
CA GLY A 264 -12.76 4.90 -1.41
C GLY A 264 -13.49 5.02 -2.75
N PRO A 265 -14.78 5.38 -2.73
CA PRO A 265 -15.54 5.69 -3.94
C PRO A 265 -14.87 6.74 -4.83
N ALA A 266 -14.06 7.64 -4.25
CA ALA A 266 -13.30 8.66 -4.96
C ALA A 266 -12.27 8.06 -5.95
N MET A 267 -11.62 6.94 -5.62
CA MET A 267 -10.70 6.26 -6.54
C MET A 267 -11.45 5.67 -7.74
N LYS A 268 -12.58 5.00 -7.52
CA LYS A 268 -13.42 4.48 -8.61
C LYS A 268 -13.87 5.61 -9.54
N GLN A 269 -14.31 6.73 -8.97
CA GLN A 269 -14.69 7.91 -9.74
C GLN A 269 -13.51 8.48 -10.53
N ALA A 270 -12.30 8.49 -9.96
CA ALA A 270 -11.10 8.95 -10.64
C ALA A 270 -10.76 8.07 -11.85
N TYR A 271 -10.88 6.76 -11.75
CA TYR A 271 -10.67 5.84 -12.87
C TYR A 271 -11.79 5.91 -13.93
N LEU A 272 -13.02 6.22 -13.53
CA LEU A 272 -14.13 6.39 -14.48
C LEU A 272 -13.99 7.67 -15.29
N THR A 273 -13.66 8.78 -14.63
CA THR A 273 -13.69 10.13 -15.25
C THR A 273 -12.33 10.66 -15.66
N GLY A 274 -11.25 10.01 -15.27
CA GLY A 274 -9.88 10.52 -15.42
C GLY A 274 -9.52 11.64 -14.43
N ARG A 275 -10.42 12.03 -13.51
CA ARG A 275 -10.20 13.07 -12.51
C ARG A 275 -10.63 12.64 -11.12
N GLY A 276 -9.81 12.93 -10.12
CA GLY A 276 -10.13 12.63 -8.73
C GLY A 276 -8.91 12.80 -7.83
N SER A 277 -9.01 12.32 -6.60
CA SER A 277 -7.88 12.31 -5.68
C SER A 277 -7.94 11.12 -4.74
N VAL A 278 -6.78 10.61 -4.37
CA VAL A 278 -6.62 9.59 -3.33
C VAL A 278 -5.62 10.06 -2.29
N VAL A 279 -5.81 9.63 -1.06
CA VAL A 279 -4.88 9.95 0.02
C VAL A 279 -3.82 8.85 0.10
N ILE A 280 -2.56 9.28 0.18
CA ILE A 280 -1.40 8.40 0.37
C ILE A 280 -0.80 8.69 1.74
N ARG A 281 -0.50 7.63 2.50
CA ARG A 281 0.24 7.70 3.76
C ARG A 281 1.55 6.95 3.67
N ALA A 282 2.52 7.43 4.42
CA ALA A 282 3.76 6.72 4.74
C ALA A 282 3.48 5.41 5.46
N VAL A 283 4.33 4.41 5.28
CA VAL A 283 4.33 3.20 6.12
C VAL A 283 5.12 3.51 7.39
N THR A 284 4.45 3.41 8.52
CA THR A 284 5.03 3.74 9.82
C THR A 284 4.84 2.60 10.81
N ASN A 285 5.82 2.38 11.67
CA ASN A 285 5.77 1.43 12.77
C ASN A 285 6.18 2.12 14.08
N ILE A 286 5.55 1.74 15.18
CA ILE A 286 5.93 2.21 16.52
C ILE A 286 6.69 1.07 17.19
N GLU A 287 7.96 1.31 17.49
CA GLU A 287 8.83 0.36 18.18
C GLU A 287 9.22 0.89 19.57
N GLU A 288 9.41 -0.01 20.51
CA GLU A 288 9.95 0.34 21.82
C GLU A 288 11.45 0.01 21.88
N THR A 289 12.24 0.98 22.27
CA THR A 289 13.68 0.81 22.43
C THR A 289 13.99 -0.01 23.68
N LYS A 290 15.16 -0.65 23.75
CA LYS A 290 15.65 -1.41 24.91
C LYS A 290 15.65 -0.59 26.22
N ARG A 291 15.57 0.74 26.11
CA ARG A 291 15.53 1.68 27.25
C ARG A 291 14.11 2.11 27.64
N GLY A 292 13.06 1.47 27.12
CA GLY A 292 11.65 1.77 27.40
C GLY A 292 11.18 3.12 26.83
N ARG A 293 11.74 3.55 25.71
CA ARG A 293 11.27 4.73 24.95
C ARG A 293 10.67 4.29 23.64
N SER A 294 9.57 4.90 23.27
CA SER A 294 8.96 4.66 21.95
C SER A 294 9.68 5.45 20.87
N GLN A 295 9.78 4.87 19.68
CA GLN A 295 10.23 5.51 18.46
C GLN A 295 9.26 5.23 17.33
N ILE A 296 9.03 6.21 16.46
CA ILE A 296 8.25 6.04 15.24
C ILE A 296 9.25 5.84 14.11
N ILE A 297 9.13 4.72 13.42
CA ILE A 297 9.96 4.37 12.26
C ILE A 297 9.12 4.55 11.02
N VAL A 298 9.62 5.33 10.07
CA VAL A 298 9.04 5.48 8.74
C VAL A 298 9.86 4.65 7.77
N SER A 299 9.27 3.61 7.20
CA SER A 299 9.92 2.70 6.26
C SER A 299 9.64 3.01 4.80
N GLU A 300 8.54 3.72 4.50
CA GLU A 300 8.17 4.17 3.17
C GLU A 300 7.56 5.56 3.25
N VAL A 301 7.86 6.41 2.26
CA VAL A 301 7.30 7.76 2.14
C VAL A 301 6.33 7.83 0.97
N PRO A 302 5.32 8.74 1.00
CA PRO A 302 4.41 8.92 -0.11
C PRO A 302 5.16 9.31 -1.40
N TYR A 303 4.63 8.89 -2.54
CA TYR A 303 5.21 9.17 -3.85
C TYR A 303 5.39 10.68 -4.11
N GLY A 304 6.55 11.05 -4.61
CA GLY A 304 6.91 12.43 -4.92
C GLY A 304 7.33 13.27 -3.70
N VAL A 305 7.36 12.70 -2.50
CA VAL A 305 7.81 13.39 -1.29
C VAL A 305 9.35 13.33 -1.18
N ASN A 306 9.97 14.51 -1.05
CA ASN A 306 11.37 14.63 -0.73
C ASN A 306 11.60 14.37 0.77
N LYS A 307 12.45 13.40 1.09
CA LYS A 307 12.69 12.90 2.45
C LYS A 307 13.39 13.96 3.33
N GLU A 308 14.38 14.68 2.81
CA GLU A 308 15.09 15.72 3.54
C GLU A 308 14.15 16.90 3.91
N THR A 309 13.35 17.34 2.93
CA THR A 309 12.35 18.41 3.15
C THR A 309 11.31 17.99 4.19
N LEU A 310 10.90 16.73 4.18
CA LEU A 310 9.99 16.17 5.18
C LEU A 310 10.61 16.21 6.59
N MET A 311 11.87 15.78 6.72
CA MET A 311 12.58 15.81 8.01
C MET A 311 12.78 17.24 8.52
N LYS A 312 13.15 18.18 7.65
CA LYS A 312 13.24 19.61 7.99
C LYS A 312 11.89 20.13 8.50
N LYS A 313 10.80 19.82 7.82
CA LYS A 313 9.45 20.22 8.24
C LYS A 313 9.08 19.67 9.61
N ILE A 314 9.41 18.39 9.90
CA ILE A 314 9.18 17.82 11.23
C ILE A 314 9.99 18.58 12.30
N ALA A 315 11.27 18.86 12.04
CA ALA A 315 12.13 19.60 12.95
C ALA A 315 11.60 21.02 13.23
N ASP A 316 11.09 21.70 12.21
CA ASP A 316 10.50 23.04 12.35
C ASP A 316 9.23 23.01 13.21
N LEU A 317 8.34 22.02 13.02
CA LEU A 317 7.15 21.85 13.86
C LEU A 317 7.49 21.58 15.33
N VAL A 318 8.61 20.90 15.59
CA VAL A 318 9.12 20.70 16.95
C VAL A 318 9.68 22.00 17.54
N LYS A 319 10.44 22.79 16.77
CA LYS A 319 10.96 24.11 17.19
C LYS A 319 9.83 25.09 17.50
N GLU A 320 8.80 25.10 16.65
CA GLU A 320 7.59 25.91 16.82
C GLU A 320 6.68 25.41 17.96
N LYS A 321 7.04 24.32 18.65
CA LYS A 321 6.25 23.67 19.70
C LYS A 321 4.85 23.23 19.28
N LYS A 322 4.60 23.08 17.97
CA LYS A 322 3.35 22.51 17.44
C LYS A 322 3.25 21.03 17.72
N ILE A 323 4.38 20.32 17.65
CA ILE A 323 4.50 18.92 18.08
C ILE A 323 5.40 18.86 19.29
N VAL A 324 4.86 18.35 20.39
CA VAL A 324 5.59 18.19 21.65
C VAL A 324 5.77 16.70 21.90
N GLY A 325 6.96 16.31 22.40
CA GLY A 325 7.22 14.90 22.73
C GLY A 325 8.24 14.21 21.83
N ILE A 326 8.69 14.83 20.74
CA ILE A 326 9.82 14.35 19.93
C ILE A 326 11.12 14.75 20.63
N GLN A 327 12.07 13.81 20.71
CA GLN A 327 13.39 14.00 21.30
C GLN A 327 14.46 14.23 20.24
N ALA A 328 14.49 13.37 19.21
CA ALA A 328 15.46 13.42 18.13
C ALA A 328 14.87 12.90 16.83
N LEU A 329 15.46 13.32 15.72
CA LEU A 329 15.18 12.83 14.38
C LEU A 329 16.47 12.27 13.80
N ARG A 330 16.43 11.07 13.26
CA ARG A 330 17.57 10.44 12.59
C ARG A 330 17.14 9.87 11.24
N ASP A 331 18.03 9.96 10.29
CA ASP A 331 17.93 9.24 9.04
C ASP A 331 18.90 8.06 9.06
N GLU A 332 18.37 6.87 9.03
CA GLU A 332 19.11 5.61 9.00
C GLU A 332 18.91 4.90 7.64
N SER A 333 18.44 5.64 6.63
CA SER A 333 18.21 5.11 5.28
C SER A 333 19.53 4.67 4.66
N ALA A 334 19.54 3.49 4.06
CA ALA A 334 20.73 2.93 3.40
C ALA A 334 20.32 1.99 2.27
N ARG A 335 21.15 1.93 1.21
CA ARG A 335 21.02 0.99 0.10
C ARG A 335 19.61 0.97 -0.54
N GLY A 336 19.04 2.14 -0.77
CA GLY A 336 17.71 2.28 -1.38
C GLY A 336 16.51 1.98 -0.45
N LYS A 337 16.76 1.64 0.83
CA LYS A 337 15.70 1.45 1.84
C LYS A 337 15.57 2.68 2.69
N VAL A 338 14.34 3.19 2.82
CA VAL A 338 14.02 4.30 3.69
C VAL A 338 13.92 3.80 5.14
N ARG A 339 14.57 4.49 6.07
CA ARG A 339 14.42 4.29 7.50
C ARG A 339 14.62 5.62 8.22
N MET A 340 13.54 6.38 8.36
CA MET A 340 13.53 7.59 9.17
C MET A 340 13.07 7.24 10.58
N VAL A 341 13.82 7.66 11.59
CA VAL A 341 13.54 7.36 13.00
C VAL A 341 13.20 8.65 13.74
N VAL A 342 12.00 8.70 14.30
CA VAL A 342 11.52 9.78 15.18
C VAL A 342 11.55 9.27 16.61
N GLU A 343 12.56 9.66 17.37
CA GLU A 343 12.69 9.27 18.78
C GLU A 343 11.78 10.13 19.67
N LEU A 344 11.04 9.47 20.55
CA LEU A 344 10.10 10.13 21.43
C LEU A 344 10.68 10.28 22.84
N LYS A 345 10.21 11.30 23.57
CA LYS A 345 10.48 11.46 25.01
C LYS A 345 9.77 10.34 25.79
N LYS A 346 10.28 10.05 26.99
CA LYS A 346 9.82 8.92 27.81
C LYS A 346 8.30 8.91 28.08
N ASP A 347 7.71 10.08 28.25
CA ASP A 347 6.29 10.26 28.60
C ASP A 347 5.43 10.69 27.39
N ALA A 348 5.95 10.54 26.17
CA ALA A 348 5.27 10.96 24.96
C ALA A 348 4.36 9.86 24.43
N TYR A 349 3.13 10.24 24.05
CA TYR A 349 2.14 9.32 23.48
C TYR A 349 2.35 9.19 21.96
N ALA A 350 2.92 8.06 21.54
CA ALA A 350 3.39 7.85 20.16
C ALA A 350 2.26 8.00 19.12
N SER A 351 1.08 7.42 19.35
CA SER A 351 -0.05 7.50 18.41
C SER A 351 -0.56 8.94 18.20
N LYS A 352 -0.56 9.76 19.26
CA LYS A 352 -0.94 11.18 19.15
C LYS A 352 0.05 11.94 18.29
N ILE A 353 1.36 11.72 18.51
CA ILE A 353 2.40 12.38 17.72
C ILE A 353 2.34 11.92 16.27
N LEU A 354 2.13 10.63 16.02
CA LEU A 354 1.98 10.09 14.66
C LEU A 354 0.79 10.74 13.94
N ASN A 355 -0.36 10.89 14.60
CA ASN A 355 -1.52 11.56 14.01
C ASN A 355 -1.25 13.05 13.72
N GLN A 356 -0.49 13.73 14.59
CA GLN A 356 -0.04 15.10 14.34
C GLN A 356 0.91 15.20 13.15
N LEU A 357 1.84 14.22 13.01
CA LEU A 357 2.74 14.13 11.88
C LEU A 357 1.98 13.92 10.57
N PHE A 358 0.98 13.03 10.52
CA PHE A 358 0.12 12.86 9.35
C PHE A 358 -0.67 14.13 9.01
N LYS A 359 -1.13 14.87 10.01
CA LYS A 359 -1.93 16.08 9.79
C LYS A 359 -1.10 17.27 9.28
N TRP A 360 0.15 17.43 9.72
CA TRP A 360 0.93 18.65 9.49
C TRP A 360 2.17 18.46 8.60
N THR A 361 2.41 17.24 8.12
CA THR A 361 3.57 16.94 7.26
C THR A 361 3.18 16.11 6.05
N SER A 362 4.09 15.97 5.09
CA SER A 362 3.92 15.15 3.89
C SER A 362 3.99 13.63 4.15
N LEU A 363 4.01 13.17 5.42
CA LEU A 363 3.78 11.75 5.73
C LEU A 363 2.38 11.28 5.30
N GLN A 364 1.46 12.22 5.15
CA GLN A 364 0.19 12.04 4.45
C GLN A 364 0.05 13.12 3.39
N THR A 365 -0.25 12.73 2.16
CA THR A 365 -0.49 13.63 1.03
C THR A 365 -1.63 13.12 0.17
N SER A 366 -2.16 13.98 -0.70
CA SER A 366 -3.16 13.59 -1.69
C SER A 366 -2.52 13.52 -3.08
N PHE A 367 -2.76 12.44 -3.80
CA PHE A 367 -2.44 12.33 -5.22
C PHE A 367 -3.67 12.71 -6.03
N HIS A 368 -3.54 13.73 -6.87
CA HIS A 368 -4.63 14.23 -7.70
C HIS A 368 -4.53 13.63 -9.09
N TYR A 369 -5.53 12.85 -9.48
CA TYR A 369 -5.63 12.32 -10.84
C TYR A 369 -6.05 13.41 -11.80
N ASN A 370 -5.34 13.52 -12.89
CA ASN A 370 -5.73 14.25 -14.10
C ASN A 370 -5.13 13.49 -15.29
N MET A 371 -5.84 12.45 -15.74
CA MET A 371 -5.36 11.52 -16.75
C MET A 371 -5.54 12.10 -18.16
N LEU A 372 -4.85 13.22 -18.42
CA LEU A 372 -4.83 13.92 -19.69
C LEU A 372 -3.72 13.35 -20.56
N ALA A 373 -4.04 12.89 -21.76
CA ALA A 373 -3.08 12.41 -22.76
C ALA A 373 -3.50 12.82 -24.17
N LEU A 374 -2.56 12.74 -25.13
CA LEU A 374 -2.83 12.98 -26.52
C LEU A 374 -3.38 11.71 -27.17
N VAL A 375 -4.57 11.83 -27.75
CA VAL A 375 -5.15 10.81 -28.62
C VAL A 375 -4.76 11.13 -30.05
N ASP A 376 -4.36 10.11 -30.80
CA ASP A 376 -3.82 10.19 -32.17
C ASP A 376 -2.65 11.20 -32.33
N GLY A 377 -1.93 11.48 -31.23
CA GLY A 377 -0.78 12.37 -31.18
C GLY A 377 -1.10 13.87 -31.24
N ILE A 378 -2.38 14.25 -31.31
CA ILE A 378 -2.81 15.64 -31.56
C ILE A 378 -3.83 16.12 -30.53
N GLN A 379 -4.84 15.29 -30.20
CA GLN A 379 -5.99 15.73 -29.44
C GLN A 379 -5.80 15.49 -27.92
N PRO A 380 -5.66 16.55 -27.10
CA PRO A 380 -5.60 16.37 -25.66
C PRO A 380 -7.00 15.98 -25.10
N ARG A 381 -7.08 14.82 -24.46
CA ARG A 381 -8.30 14.30 -23.85
C ARG A 381 -8.04 13.79 -22.44
N ILE A 382 -9.01 14.00 -21.56
CA ILE A 382 -9.02 13.37 -20.25
C ILE A 382 -9.69 12.00 -20.43
N LEU A 383 -8.99 10.97 -20.04
CA LEU A 383 -9.35 9.58 -20.33
C LEU A 383 -9.56 8.82 -19.01
N GLY A 384 -10.58 7.97 -18.97
CA GLY A 384 -10.75 6.98 -17.93
C GLY A 384 -9.75 5.84 -18.07
N LEU A 385 -9.75 4.93 -17.09
CA LEU A 385 -8.91 3.73 -17.13
C LEU A 385 -9.23 2.88 -18.36
N GLU A 386 -10.50 2.66 -18.61
CA GLU A 386 -11.00 1.89 -19.73
C GLU A 386 -10.60 2.51 -21.08
N ASP A 387 -10.76 3.82 -21.22
CA ASP A 387 -10.38 4.54 -22.44
C ASP A 387 -8.88 4.36 -22.76
N ILE A 388 -8.02 4.50 -21.74
CA ILE A 388 -6.56 4.35 -21.92
C ILE A 388 -6.20 2.93 -22.35
N LEU A 389 -6.83 1.91 -21.73
CA LEU A 389 -6.59 0.52 -22.10
C LEU A 389 -7.09 0.20 -23.51
N ASN A 390 -8.22 0.76 -23.92
CA ASN A 390 -8.76 0.62 -25.26
C ASN A 390 -7.87 1.28 -26.32
N GLU A 391 -7.39 2.52 -26.09
CA GLU A 391 -6.48 3.19 -27.03
C GLU A 391 -5.14 2.45 -27.13
N TYR A 392 -4.62 1.92 -26.02
CA TYR A 392 -3.44 1.06 -26.04
C TYR A 392 -3.69 -0.22 -26.86
N LEU A 393 -4.81 -0.91 -26.64
CA LEU A 393 -5.16 -2.13 -27.38
C LEU A 393 -5.34 -1.85 -28.87
N LYS A 394 -6.00 -0.75 -29.24
CA LYS A 394 -6.14 -0.28 -30.62
C LYS A 394 -4.77 -0.08 -31.28
N HIS A 395 -3.85 0.57 -30.58
CA HIS A 395 -2.48 0.75 -31.06
C HIS A 395 -1.77 -0.60 -31.24
N ARG A 396 -1.84 -1.51 -30.29
CA ARG A 396 -1.20 -2.83 -30.40
C ARG A 396 -1.76 -3.67 -31.55
N ARG A 397 -3.07 -3.61 -31.80
CA ARG A 397 -3.68 -4.26 -32.98
C ARG A 397 -3.04 -3.74 -34.28
N LEU A 398 -2.89 -2.43 -34.39
CA LEU A 398 -2.26 -1.83 -35.57
C LEU A 398 -0.80 -2.26 -35.73
N VAL A 399 -0.04 -2.25 -34.64
CA VAL A 399 1.38 -2.66 -34.63
C VAL A 399 1.54 -4.12 -35.03
N VAL A 400 0.75 -5.04 -34.45
CA VAL A 400 0.81 -6.47 -34.81
C VAL A 400 0.38 -6.71 -36.25
N ARG A 401 -0.65 -6.03 -36.74
CA ARG A 401 -1.08 -6.09 -38.13
C ARG A 401 0.03 -5.66 -39.09
N ARG A 402 0.60 -4.45 -38.89
CA ARG A 402 1.68 -3.92 -39.73
C ARG A 402 2.94 -4.79 -39.67
N ARG A 403 3.29 -5.32 -38.50
CA ARG A 403 4.39 -6.26 -38.36
C ARG A 403 4.14 -7.51 -39.21
N THR A 404 2.95 -8.09 -39.11
CA THR A 404 2.60 -9.31 -39.88
C THR A 404 2.57 -9.02 -41.37
N GLU A 405 2.09 -7.86 -41.80
CA GLU A 405 2.11 -7.42 -43.21
C GLU A 405 3.55 -7.30 -43.74
N TYR A 406 4.43 -6.70 -42.92
CA TYR A 406 5.87 -6.56 -43.24
C TYR A 406 6.55 -7.93 -43.35
N GLU A 407 6.32 -8.80 -42.37
CA GLU A 407 6.88 -10.15 -42.35
C GLU A 407 6.33 -11.02 -43.50
N LEU A 408 5.05 -10.90 -43.84
CA LEU A 408 4.44 -11.53 -44.96
C LEU A 408 5.09 -11.08 -46.28
N LYS A 409 5.19 -9.75 -46.49
CA LYS A 409 5.85 -9.15 -47.65
C LYS A 409 7.30 -9.66 -47.80
N LYS A 410 8.06 -9.67 -46.74
CA LYS A 410 9.45 -10.17 -46.75
C LYS A 410 9.55 -11.66 -47.03
N ALA A 411 8.63 -12.46 -46.48
CA ALA A 411 8.56 -13.87 -46.73
C ALA A 411 8.16 -14.16 -48.21
N GLU A 412 7.18 -13.42 -48.76
CA GLU A 412 6.76 -13.53 -50.15
C GLU A 412 7.87 -13.11 -51.11
N GLU A 413 8.57 -11.97 -50.88
CA GLU A 413 9.73 -11.53 -51.61
C GLU A 413 10.83 -12.61 -51.65
N ARG A 414 11.12 -13.21 -50.48
CA ARG A 414 12.14 -14.26 -50.37
C ARG A 414 11.70 -15.57 -51.07
N ALA A 415 10.44 -16.00 -50.85
CA ALA A 415 9.89 -17.19 -51.44
C ALA A 415 9.84 -17.07 -52.98
N HIS A 416 9.52 -15.87 -53.50
CA HIS A 416 9.56 -15.56 -54.95
C HIS A 416 10.97 -15.77 -55.52
N ILE A 417 11.99 -15.28 -54.87
CA ILE A 417 13.38 -15.51 -55.29
C ILE A 417 13.75 -16.99 -55.26
N LEU A 418 13.42 -17.69 -54.15
CA LEU A 418 13.72 -19.13 -54.03
C LEU A 418 12.98 -19.99 -55.05
N ALA A 419 11.73 -19.64 -55.38
CA ALA A 419 10.98 -20.32 -56.42
C ALA A 419 11.70 -20.19 -57.78
N GLY A 420 12.19 -18.99 -58.13
CA GLY A 420 13.01 -18.80 -59.33
C GLY A 420 14.31 -19.62 -59.32
N LEU A 421 14.99 -19.65 -58.16
CA LEU A 421 16.20 -20.45 -57.97
C LEU A 421 15.94 -21.95 -58.11
N LYS A 422 14.80 -22.43 -57.65
CA LYS A 422 14.37 -23.82 -57.82
C LYS A 422 14.17 -24.16 -59.29
N ILE A 423 13.46 -23.30 -60.03
CA ILE A 423 13.26 -23.48 -61.50
C ILE A 423 14.62 -23.55 -62.17
N ALA A 424 15.56 -22.71 -61.82
CA ALA A 424 16.93 -22.69 -62.39
C ALA A 424 17.71 -23.96 -62.03
N LEU A 425 17.59 -24.50 -60.83
CA LEU A 425 18.26 -25.71 -60.39
C LEU A 425 17.62 -26.98 -61.00
N ASP A 426 16.32 -26.98 -61.26
CA ASP A 426 15.62 -28.05 -61.96
C ASP A 426 16.03 -28.12 -63.45
N ASN A 427 16.46 -27.00 -64.05
CA ASN A 427 16.87 -26.87 -65.44
C ASN A 427 18.32 -26.40 -65.59
N ILE A 428 19.21 -26.86 -64.70
CA ILE A 428 20.53 -26.24 -64.54
C ILE A 428 21.40 -26.26 -65.81
N ASP A 429 21.36 -27.31 -66.58
CA ASP A 429 22.15 -27.44 -67.81
C ASP A 429 21.75 -26.42 -68.89
N GLU A 430 20.43 -26.19 -69.06
CA GLU A 430 19.89 -25.22 -69.97
C GLU A 430 20.22 -23.79 -69.50
N VAL A 431 20.12 -23.52 -68.19
CA VAL A 431 20.45 -22.21 -67.62
C VAL A 431 21.93 -21.89 -67.83
N ILE A 432 22.82 -22.84 -67.58
CA ILE A 432 24.27 -22.67 -67.79
C ILE A 432 24.57 -22.43 -69.26
N HIS A 433 23.96 -23.20 -70.13
CA HIS A 433 24.15 -23.05 -71.58
C HIS A 433 23.70 -21.67 -72.07
N LEU A 434 22.53 -21.19 -71.64
CA LEU A 434 21.99 -19.88 -71.98
C LEU A 434 22.88 -18.75 -71.46
N ILE A 435 23.33 -18.81 -70.22
CA ILE A 435 24.24 -17.80 -69.65
C ILE A 435 25.58 -17.72 -70.41
N ARG A 436 26.16 -18.89 -70.72
CA ARG A 436 27.40 -18.99 -71.50
C ARG A 436 27.32 -18.50 -72.94
N SER A 437 26.17 -18.67 -73.56
CA SER A 437 25.93 -18.27 -74.95
C SER A 437 25.52 -16.79 -75.09
N SER A 438 25.18 -16.11 -73.98
CA SER A 438 24.77 -14.72 -73.97
C SER A 438 25.96 -13.80 -74.07
N LYS A 439 25.84 -12.68 -74.83
CA LYS A 439 26.94 -11.70 -75.04
C LYS A 439 27.21 -10.84 -73.81
N ASP A 440 26.21 -10.51 -73.07
CA ASP A 440 26.28 -9.62 -71.87
C ASP A 440 25.21 -10.00 -70.86
N TYR A 441 25.23 -9.31 -69.71
CA TYR A 441 24.36 -9.50 -68.57
C TYR A 441 22.87 -9.29 -68.95
N GLU A 442 22.56 -8.24 -69.70
CA GLU A 442 21.18 -7.92 -70.06
C GLU A 442 20.58 -8.94 -71.04
N VAL A 443 21.35 -9.44 -72.02
CA VAL A 443 20.92 -10.52 -72.88
C VAL A 443 20.69 -11.82 -72.15
N ALA A 444 21.58 -12.17 -71.23
CA ALA A 444 21.37 -13.35 -70.35
C ALA A 444 20.14 -13.20 -69.48
N LYS A 445 19.91 -12.02 -68.85
CA LYS A 445 18.73 -11.72 -68.02
C LYS A 445 17.44 -11.87 -68.85
N THR A 446 17.36 -11.20 -69.99
CA THR A 446 16.17 -11.29 -70.88
C THR A 446 15.94 -12.72 -71.39
N GLY A 447 16.96 -13.44 -71.74
CA GLY A 447 16.86 -14.83 -72.17
C GLY A 447 16.33 -15.78 -71.05
N LEU A 448 16.77 -15.58 -69.81
CA LEU A 448 16.23 -16.31 -68.64
C LEU A 448 14.76 -15.98 -68.43
N MET A 449 14.37 -14.72 -68.54
CA MET A 449 12.99 -14.26 -68.32
C MET A 449 12.05 -14.88 -69.35
N GLU A 450 12.44 -14.84 -70.65
CA GLU A 450 11.63 -15.36 -71.74
C GLU A 450 11.52 -16.90 -71.76
N ARG A 451 12.64 -17.56 -71.50
CA ARG A 451 12.71 -19.03 -71.61
C ARG A 451 12.00 -19.79 -70.49
N PHE A 452 12.18 -19.27 -69.26
CA PHE A 452 11.67 -19.91 -68.05
C PHE A 452 10.50 -19.13 -67.36
N GLN A 453 10.00 -18.07 -68.02
CA GLN A 453 8.93 -17.21 -67.52
C GLN A 453 9.26 -16.61 -66.13
N LEU A 454 10.52 -16.22 -65.95
CA LEU A 454 10.98 -15.70 -64.67
C LEU A 454 10.76 -14.18 -64.61
N SER A 455 10.54 -13.67 -63.39
CA SER A 455 10.54 -12.23 -63.17
C SER A 455 11.98 -11.67 -63.25
N GLU A 456 12.13 -10.37 -63.46
CA GLU A 456 13.42 -9.70 -63.50
C GLU A 456 14.24 -9.97 -62.23
N VAL A 457 13.60 -9.88 -61.06
CA VAL A 457 14.23 -10.13 -59.73
C VAL A 457 14.72 -11.57 -59.63
N GLN A 458 13.96 -12.54 -60.13
CA GLN A 458 14.37 -13.95 -60.14
C GLN A 458 15.56 -14.17 -61.13
N ALA A 459 15.51 -13.60 -62.33
CA ALA A 459 16.61 -13.69 -63.29
C ALA A 459 17.91 -13.05 -62.75
N GLN A 460 17.82 -11.89 -62.08
CA GLN A 460 18.95 -11.27 -61.42
C GLN A 460 19.53 -12.14 -60.30
N ALA A 461 18.68 -12.74 -59.45
CA ALA A 461 19.11 -13.64 -58.36
C ALA A 461 19.81 -14.90 -58.91
N ILE A 462 19.34 -15.46 -60.05
CA ILE A 462 19.97 -16.60 -60.72
C ILE A 462 21.35 -16.20 -61.22
N LEU A 463 21.49 -15.08 -61.92
CA LEU A 463 22.75 -14.58 -62.43
C LEU A 463 23.79 -14.21 -61.34
N ALA A 464 23.31 -13.78 -60.16
CA ALA A 464 24.12 -13.52 -58.99
C ALA A 464 24.45 -14.78 -58.14
N MET A 465 23.96 -15.95 -58.51
CA MET A 465 24.14 -17.20 -57.77
C MET A 465 25.58 -17.69 -57.86
N GLN A 466 26.17 -18.01 -56.71
CA GLN A 466 27.51 -18.58 -56.63
C GLN A 466 27.52 -20.04 -57.07
N LEU A 467 28.53 -20.45 -57.87
CA LEU A 467 28.68 -21.80 -58.41
C LEU A 467 28.62 -22.92 -57.30
N ARG A 468 29.09 -22.62 -56.06
CA ARG A 468 29.00 -23.57 -54.96
C ARG A 468 27.59 -23.97 -54.61
N LYS A 469 26.59 -23.09 -54.82
CA LYS A 469 25.19 -23.33 -54.54
C LYS A 469 24.50 -24.31 -55.51
N LEU A 470 25.22 -24.86 -56.47
CA LEU A 470 24.78 -25.89 -57.35
C LEU A 470 24.96 -27.30 -56.85
N THR A 471 25.49 -27.47 -55.62
CA THR A 471 25.61 -28.80 -54.99
C THR A 471 24.28 -29.38 -54.56
N GLY A 472 24.17 -30.71 -54.48
CA GLY A 472 22.91 -31.37 -54.09
C GLY A 472 22.44 -31.03 -52.67
N LEU A 473 23.38 -30.74 -51.73
CA LEU A 473 23.07 -30.32 -50.37
C LEU A 473 22.49 -28.88 -50.33
N ASP A 474 23.04 -27.99 -51.13
CA ASP A 474 22.54 -26.61 -51.23
C ASP A 474 21.16 -26.56 -51.89
N ARG A 475 20.87 -27.44 -52.89
CA ARG A 475 19.56 -27.60 -53.51
C ARG A 475 18.51 -27.99 -52.45
N GLN A 476 18.78 -29.01 -51.65
CA GLN A 476 17.88 -29.44 -50.59
C GLN A 476 17.63 -28.33 -49.56
N ALA A 477 18.65 -27.53 -49.25
CA ALA A 477 18.50 -26.40 -48.34
C ALA A 477 17.57 -25.32 -48.92
N ILE A 478 17.64 -25.01 -50.24
CA ILE A 478 16.74 -24.07 -50.89
C ILE A 478 15.29 -24.61 -50.91
N GLU A 479 15.09 -25.89 -51.19
CA GLU A 479 13.76 -26.51 -51.17
C GLU A 479 13.14 -26.49 -49.77
N ASN A 480 13.93 -26.78 -48.74
CA ASN A 480 13.48 -26.76 -47.33
C ASN A 480 13.15 -25.33 -46.93
N GLU A 481 14.02 -24.34 -47.19
CA GLU A 481 13.78 -22.91 -46.90
C GLU A 481 12.49 -22.42 -47.60
N LEU A 482 12.27 -22.81 -48.87
CA LEU A 482 11.04 -22.44 -49.59
C LEU A 482 9.79 -23.06 -48.94
N ALA A 483 9.85 -24.35 -48.55
CA ALA A 483 8.73 -25.01 -47.90
C ALA A 483 8.40 -24.37 -46.54
N GLU A 484 9.41 -24.04 -45.72
CA GLU A 484 9.23 -23.33 -44.42
C GLU A 484 8.62 -21.94 -44.65
N LEU A 485 9.06 -21.20 -45.66
CA LEU A 485 8.51 -19.89 -45.99
C LEU A 485 7.07 -19.94 -46.44
N LEU A 486 6.68 -20.95 -47.25
CA LEU A 486 5.29 -21.13 -47.67
C LEU A 486 4.35 -21.42 -46.49
N VAL A 487 4.84 -22.15 -45.47
CA VAL A 487 4.06 -22.40 -44.25
C VAL A 487 3.91 -21.07 -43.47
N LYS A 488 4.98 -20.31 -43.29
CA LYS A 488 4.91 -18.98 -42.66
C LYS A 488 4.02 -18.01 -43.39
N ILE A 489 4.06 -17.96 -44.73
CA ILE A 489 3.18 -17.11 -45.55
C ILE A 489 1.71 -17.47 -45.27
N ALA A 490 1.38 -18.76 -45.22
CA ALA A 490 0.01 -19.20 -44.92
C ALA A 490 -0.39 -18.81 -43.48
N GLU A 491 0.52 -18.93 -42.54
CA GLU A 491 0.29 -18.50 -41.16
C GLU A 491 0.05 -16.98 -41.07
N TYR A 492 0.88 -16.15 -41.69
CA TYR A 492 0.72 -14.68 -41.70
C TYR A 492 -0.60 -14.28 -42.41
N GLN A 493 -0.93 -14.88 -43.51
CA GLN A 493 -2.21 -14.66 -44.20
C GLN A 493 -3.40 -15.02 -43.31
N ALA A 494 -3.32 -16.13 -42.58
CA ALA A 494 -4.35 -16.55 -41.65
C ALA A 494 -4.47 -15.62 -40.43
N ILE A 495 -3.37 -15.02 -39.98
CA ILE A 495 -3.36 -13.99 -38.89
C ILE A 495 -4.03 -12.71 -39.39
N LEU A 496 -3.72 -12.28 -40.62
CA LEU A 496 -4.27 -11.04 -41.18
C LEU A 496 -5.76 -11.15 -41.52
N ALA A 497 -6.22 -12.36 -41.82
CA ALA A 497 -7.63 -12.66 -42.12
C ALA A 497 -8.53 -12.73 -40.89
N ASP A 498 -7.94 -12.98 -39.71
CA ASP A 498 -8.70 -13.23 -38.46
C ASP A 498 -8.21 -12.31 -37.37
N GLU A 499 -9.04 -11.34 -36.98
CA GLU A 499 -8.73 -10.39 -35.92
C GLU A 499 -8.54 -11.06 -34.55
N GLN A 500 -9.21 -12.18 -34.30
CA GLN A 500 -9.03 -12.93 -33.07
C GLN A 500 -7.60 -13.44 -32.90
N LYS A 501 -6.97 -13.88 -33.98
CA LYS A 501 -5.57 -14.32 -33.96
C LYS A 501 -4.60 -13.16 -33.60
N ILE A 502 -4.88 -11.95 -34.07
CA ILE A 502 -4.12 -10.75 -33.68
C ILE A 502 -4.25 -10.51 -32.17
N LEU A 503 -5.47 -10.62 -31.64
CA LEU A 503 -5.73 -10.49 -30.20
C LEU A 503 -5.04 -11.57 -29.38
N ASP A 504 -5.03 -12.81 -29.85
CA ASP A 504 -4.34 -13.91 -29.18
C ASP A 504 -2.81 -13.71 -29.15
N ILE A 505 -2.24 -13.15 -30.22
CA ILE A 505 -0.82 -12.74 -30.23
C ILE A 505 -0.56 -11.68 -29.17
N ILE A 506 -1.40 -10.65 -29.08
CA ILE A 506 -1.25 -9.59 -28.06
C ILE A 506 -1.36 -10.18 -26.65
N LYS A 507 -2.28 -11.12 -26.40
CA LYS A 507 -2.38 -11.81 -25.11
C LYS A 507 -1.10 -12.55 -24.73
N ASN A 508 -0.54 -13.30 -25.69
CA ASN A 508 0.70 -14.03 -25.49
C ASN A 508 1.89 -13.09 -25.21
N GLU A 509 1.99 -11.98 -25.94
CA GLU A 509 3.01 -10.96 -25.72
C GLU A 509 2.87 -10.31 -24.32
N LEU A 510 1.64 -10.00 -23.89
CA LEU A 510 1.39 -9.46 -22.56
C LEU A 510 1.73 -10.48 -21.46
N ALA A 511 1.43 -11.76 -21.67
CA ALA A 511 1.78 -12.83 -20.73
C ALA A 511 3.31 -12.97 -20.61
N GLU A 512 4.03 -12.91 -21.73
CA GLU A 512 5.50 -12.93 -21.76
C GLU A 512 6.10 -11.73 -21.03
N MET A 513 5.53 -10.53 -21.25
CA MET A 513 5.99 -9.32 -20.57
C MET A 513 5.71 -9.37 -19.07
N LYS A 514 4.56 -9.90 -18.68
CA LYS A 514 4.22 -10.14 -17.26
C LYS A 514 5.20 -11.10 -16.59
N GLU A 515 5.60 -12.16 -17.27
CA GLU A 515 6.59 -13.13 -16.77
C GLU A 515 8.00 -12.52 -16.64
N LYS A 516 8.44 -11.78 -17.66
CA LYS A 516 9.82 -11.24 -17.73
C LYS A 516 10.04 -10.00 -16.87
N LEU A 517 9.04 -9.14 -16.73
CA LEU A 517 9.16 -7.80 -16.12
C LEU A 517 8.20 -7.58 -14.96
N GLY A 518 7.26 -8.50 -14.72
CA GLY A 518 6.30 -8.38 -13.62
C GLY A 518 6.97 -8.56 -12.27
N ASP A 519 6.54 -7.75 -11.30
CA ASP A 519 6.96 -7.82 -9.90
C ASP A 519 5.76 -7.66 -8.95
N ALA A 520 5.99 -7.91 -7.67
CA ALA A 520 4.95 -7.75 -6.67
C ALA A 520 4.55 -6.28 -6.49
N ARG A 521 3.28 -6.05 -6.15
CA ARG A 521 2.77 -4.74 -5.78
C ARG A 521 3.55 -4.16 -4.59
N ARG A 522 3.95 -2.90 -4.69
CA ARG A 522 4.67 -2.15 -3.65
C ARG A 522 3.72 -1.38 -2.76
N THR A 523 2.69 -0.74 -3.33
CA THR A 523 1.73 0.10 -2.60
C THR A 523 0.61 -0.73 -1.99
N LYS A 524 0.35 -0.58 -0.70
CA LYS A 524 -0.78 -1.21 -0.01
C LYS A 524 -2.06 -0.40 -0.27
N ILE A 525 -3.12 -1.08 -0.72
CA ILE A 525 -4.43 -0.46 -0.91
C ILE A 525 -5.35 -0.80 0.25
N ILE A 526 -6.02 0.21 0.80
CA ILE A 526 -7.03 0.07 1.85
C ILE A 526 -8.35 0.64 1.32
N ASN A 527 -9.39 -0.18 1.26
CA ASN A 527 -10.67 0.15 0.62
C ASN A 527 -11.63 1.01 1.48
N HIS A 528 -11.08 1.92 2.28
CA HIS A 528 -11.86 2.85 3.10
C HIS A 528 -11.42 4.29 2.89
N GLU A 529 -12.37 5.22 3.01
CA GLU A 529 -12.03 6.64 3.08
C GLU A 529 -11.39 6.99 4.43
N LEU A 530 -10.44 7.90 4.41
CA LEU A 530 -9.67 8.29 5.60
C LEU A 530 -10.55 8.83 6.75
N GLY A 531 -11.70 9.44 6.47
CA GLY A 531 -12.63 9.95 7.48
C GLY A 531 -13.42 8.87 8.23
N LYS A 532 -13.44 7.64 7.74
CA LYS A 532 -14.09 6.47 8.35
C LYS A 532 -13.09 5.46 8.88
N MET A 533 -11.79 5.71 8.66
CA MET A 533 -10.75 4.83 9.10
C MET A 533 -10.51 5.03 10.59
N THR A 534 -10.82 4.01 11.34
CA THR A 534 -10.35 3.84 12.70
C THR A 534 -8.92 3.30 12.65
N ASP A 535 -8.12 3.58 13.68
CA ASP A 535 -6.77 3.02 13.80
C ASP A 535 -6.75 1.47 13.76
N GLU A 536 -7.93 0.84 13.82
CA GLU A 536 -8.17 -0.59 13.66
C GLU A 536 -7.64 -1.18 12.36
N ASP A 537 -7.79 -0.49 11.23
CA ASP A 537 -7.45 -1.02 9.90
C ASP A 537 -5.93 -1.14 9.68
N VAL A 538 -5.14 -0.55 10.56
CA VAL A 538 -3.66 -0.55 10.47
C VAL A 538 -3.02 -1.42 11.54
N ILE A 539 -3.75 -1.69 12.64
CA ILE A 539 -3.28 -2.49 13.77
C ILE A 539 -3.70 -3.94 13.55
N PRO A 540 -2.79 -4.91 13.61
CA PRO A 540 -3.15 -6.31 13.50
C PRO A 540 -4.12 -6.70 14.63
N GLU A 541 -5.14 -7.48 14.29
CA GLU A 541 -6.03 -8.08 15.26
C GLU A 541 -5.30 -9.22 15.96
N GLU A 542 -4.99 -9.03 17.23
CA GLU A 542 -4.27 -9.99 18.07
C GLU A 542 -4.92 -10.08 19.44
N ASP A 543 -4.88 -11.27 20.02
CA ASP A 543 -5.29 -11.43 21.41
C ASP A 543 -4.22 -10.90 22.37
N ALA A 544 -4.67 -10.06 23.25
CA ALA A 544 -3.82 -9.39 24.23
C ALA A 544 -4.38 -9.52 25.66
N VAL A 545 -3.49 -9.49 26.61
CA VAL A 545 -3.81 -9.43 28.04
C VAL A 545 -3.70 -7.97 28.50
N ILE A 546 -4.84 -7.43 28.93
CA ILE A 546 -4.90 -6.11 29.56
C ILE A 546 -4.79 -6.30 31.06
N LEU A 547 -3.80 -5.66 31.67
CA LEU A 547 -3.53 -5.75 33.09
C LEU A 547 -3.71 -4.37 33.73
N LEU A 548 -4.48 -4.29 34.80
CA LEU A 548 -4.70 -3.13 35.63
C LEU A 548 -4.15 -3.37 37.03
N THR A 549 -3.44 -2.41 37.62
CA THR A 549 -2.95 -2.48 39.01
C THR A 549 -3.80 -1.62 39.96
N ASP A 550 -3.71 -1.87 41.26
CA ASP A 550 -4.43 -1.12 42.30
C ASP A 550 -3.95 0.34 42.43
N GLU A 551 -2.70 0.62 42.02
CA GLU A 551 -2.20 1.99 41.88
C GLU A 551 -2.58 2.66 40.52
N ASN A 552 -3.49 2.05 39.75
CA ASN A 552 -3.97 2.54 38.46
C ASN A 552 -2.88 2.65 37.36
N TYR A 553 -2.03 1.63 37.25
CA TYR A 553 -1.24 1.40 36.05
C TYR A 553 -1.94 0.40 35.16
N VAL A 554 -1.93 0.65 33.85
CA VAL A 554 -2.50 -0.25 32.84
C VAL A 554 -1.45 -0.57 31.79
N LYS A 555 -1.45 -1.79 31.30
CA LYS A 555 -0.63 -2.23 30.16
C LYS A 555 -1.33 -3.28 29.33
N ARG A 556 -0.91 -3.38 28.06
CA ARG A 556 -1.27 -4.45 27.15
C ARG A 556 -0.05 -5.31 26.89
N THR A 557 -0.20 -6.62 26.97
CA THR A 557 0.86 -7.60 26.72
C THR A 557 0.32 -8.66 25.76
N SER A 558 1.13 -9.16 24.83
CA SER A 558 0.74 -10.26 23.93
C SER A 558 0.41 -11.52 24.75
N MET A 559 -0.60 -12.27 24.31
CA MET A 559 -0.96 -13.56 24.92
C MET A 559 0.20 -14.56 24.82
N THR A 560 1.02 -14.50 23.79
CA THR A 560 2.17 -15.40 23.56
C THR A 560 3.25 -15.29 24.63
N ASP A 561 3.33 -14.17 25.35
CA ASP A 561 4.31 -13.96 26.42
C ASP A 561 4.00 -14.77 27.68
N TYR A 562 2.76 -15.24 27.83
CA TYR A 562 2.31 -16.06 28.96
C TYR A 562 2.40 -17.56 28.64
N ARG A 563 3.53 -18.21 28.99
CA ARG A 563 3.74 -19.65 28.76
C ARG A 563 2.96 -20.52 29.74
N ARG A 564 2.38 -21.63 29.26
CA ARG A 564 1.63 -22.63 30.06
C ARG A 564 2.51 -23.28 31.10
N GLN A 565 1.96 -23.57 32.34
CA GLN A 565 2.65 -24.23 33.44
C GLN A 565 1.73 -25.23 34.13
N ASN A 566 2.27 -26.14 34.96
CA ASN A 566 1.52 -27.08 35.72
C ASN A 566 1.09 -26.51 37.11
N ARG A 567 -0.02 -27.04 37.69
CA ARG A 567 -0.48 -26.63 39.02
C ARG A 567 0.58 -26.84 40.10
N GLY A 568 0.63 -25.94 41.10
CA GLY A 568 1.56 -26.02 42.22
C GLY A 568 2.96 -25.49 41.91
N GLY A 569 3.21 -24.94 40.69
CA GLY A 569 4.43 -24.27 40.31
C GLY A 569 4.59 -22.93 41.06
N LYS A 570 5.85 -22.39 41.08
CA LYS A 570 6.15 -21.08 41.68
C LYS A 570 5.79 -19.90 40.77
N GLY A 571 5.42 -20.16 39.48
CA GLY A 571 5.15 -19.11 38.52
C GLY A 571 6.42 -18.39 37.98
N LYS A 572 6.26 -17.54 36.98
CA LYS A 572 7.27 -16.62 36.51
C LYS A 572 6.98 -15.20 36.99
N ARG A 573 8.00 -14.38 37.17
CA ARG A 573 7.85 -12.97 37.52
C ARG A 573 7.22 -12.25 36.32
N GLY A 574 5.93 -11.97 36.41
CA GLY A 574 5.14 -11.38 35.33
C GLY A 574 5.01 -9.86 35.37
N VAL A 575 5.21 -9.25 36.55
CA VAL A 575 5.13 -7.80 36.73
C VAL A 575 6.15 -7.37 37.79
N ILE A 576 6.91 -6.31 37.52
CA ILE A 576 7.68 -5.59 38.56
C ILE A 576 6.76 -4.46 39.07
N THR A 577 6.05 -4.73 40.15
CA THR A 577 5.31 -3.70 40.88
C THR A 577 6.22 -3.08 41.95
N LYS A 578 5.91 -1.86 42.42
CA LYS A 578 6.47 -1.36 43.70
C LYS A 578 5.99 -2.29 44.82
N GLU A 579 6.69 -2.34 45.93
CA GLU A 579 6.36 -3.17 47.09
C GLU A 579 4.89 -3.05 47.57
N SER A 580 4.21 -1.96 47.24
CA SER A 580 2.82 -1.65 47.63
C SER A 580 1.78 -1.81 46.50
N ASP A 581 2.16 -2.10 45.23
CA ASP A 581 1.21 -2.15 44.11
C ASP A 581 0.85 -3.61 43.77
N THR A 582 -0.43 -3.92 43.65
CA THR A 582 -0.93 -5.25 43.30
C THR A 582 -1.77 -5.23 42.03
N VAL A 583 -1.92 -6.40 41.41
CA VAL A 583 -2.76 -6.55 40.21
C VAL A 583 -4.24 -6.58 40.58
N ALA A 584 -4.96 -5.53 40.20
CA ALA A 584 -6.41 -5.42 40.45
C ALA A 584 -7.25 -6.28 39.51
N GLN A 585 -6.94 -6.25 38.19
CA GLN A 585 -7.70 -6.97 37.21
C GLN A 585 -6.85 -7.39 36.01
N LEU A 586 -7.16 -8.56 35.46
CA LEU A 586 -6.60 -9.07 34.21
C LEU A 586 -7.75 -9.46 33.28
N ILE A 587 -7.69 -9.02 32.03
CA ILE A 587 -8.69 -9.29 30.99
C ILE A 587 -7.99 -9.67 29.69
N THR A 588 -8.51 -10.69 29.02
CA THR A 588 -8.15 -11.02 27.65
C THR A 588 -9.09 -10.30 26.69
N ALA A 589 -8.55 -9.61 25.71
CA ALA A 589 -9.30 -8.86 24.71
C ALA A 589 -8.56 -8.85 23.39
N SER A 590 -9.31 -8.82 22.27
CA SER A 590 -8.71 -8.47 20.97
C SER A 590 -8.20 -7.03 21.02
N THR A 591 -7.12 -6.75 20.29
CA THR A 591 -6.63 -5.37 20.12
C THR A 591 -7.72 -4.44 19.63
N HIS A 592 -8.69 -4.93 18.87
CA HIS A 592 -9.80 -4.16 18.30
C HIS A 592 -11.02 -4.01 19.19
N ASP A 593 -11.05 -4.67 20.35
CA ASP A 593 -12.16 -4.55 21.30
C ASP A 593 -12.24 -3.16 21.93
N PHE A 594 -13.43 -2.75 22.29
CA PHE A 594 -13.68 -1.61 23.15
C PHE A 594 -13.51 -2.02 24.62
N LEU A 595 -12.81 -1.19 25.38
CA LEU A 595 -12.66 -1.33 26.82
C LEU A 595 -13.40 -0.21 27.53
N SER A 596 -14.36 -0.56 28.37
CA SER A 596 -15.06 0.38 29.26
C SER A 596 -14.46 0.31 30.66
N PHE A 597 -13.88 1.42 31.10
CA PHE A 597 -13.22 1.57 32.40
C PHE A 597 -14.19 2.19 33.41
N PHE A 598 -14.56 1.43 34.42
CA PHE A 598 -15.43 1.90 35.49
C PHE A 598 -14.59 2.26 36.71
N THR A 599 -14.95 3.37 37.38
CA THR A 599 -14.19 3.91 38.50
C THR A 599 -14.89 3.66 39.83
N ASN A 600 -14.10 3.69 40.93
CA ASN A 600 -14.64 3.60 42.30
C ASN A 600 -15.67 4.71 42.57
N LYS A 601 -15.58 5.87 41.91
CA LYS A 601 -16.57 6.98 42.03
C LYS A 601 -17.81 6.81 41.14
N GLY A 602 -18.01 5.63 40.53
CA GLY A 602 -19.16 5.33 39.69
C GLY A 602 -19.23 6.02 38.35
N ARG A 603 -18.06 6.41 37.76
CA ARG A 603 -17.96 6.93 36.41
C ARG A 603 -17.47 5.84 35.46
N VAL A 604 -17.70 6.03 34.16
CA VAL A 604 -17.23 5.16 33.07
C VAL A 604 -16.57 5.95 31.96
N PHE A 605 -15.48 5.40 31.44
CA PHE A 605 -14.73 5.88 30.29
C PHE A 605 -14.60 4.77 29.27
N ARG A 606 -14.34 5.10 27.99
CA ARG A 606 -14.15 4.10 26.92
C ARG A 606 -12.88 4.39 26.13
N LEU A 607 -12.10 3.36 25.88
CA LEU A 607 -10.95 3.33 24.98
C LEU A 607 -11.02 2.08 24.09
N ARG A 608 -10.22 2.06 23.04
CA ARG A 608 -9.92 0.81 22.32
C ARG A 608 -8.83 0.03 23.06
N ALA A 609 -8.81 -1.28 22.91
CA ALA A 609 -7.76 -2.08 23.53
C ALA A 609 -6.37 -1.74 22.98
N PHE A 610 -6.26 -1.36 21.69
CA PHE A 610 -4.99 -0.90 21.10
C PHE A 610 -4.51 0.47 21.62
N ASP A 611 -5.41 1.33 22.16
CA ASP A 611 -5.01 2.60 22.79
C ASP A 611 -4.28 2.39 24.10
N VAL A 612 -4.42 1.19 24.70
CA VAL A 612 -3.65 0.81 25.88
C VAL A 612 -2.23 0.48 25.44
N PRO A 613 -1.20 1.18 25.97
CA PRO A 613 0.18 0.98 25.57
C PRO A 613 0.66 -0.46 25.74
N ALA A 614 1.29 -1.00 24.70
CA ALA A 614 1.92 -2.31 24.74
C ALA A 614 3.18 -2.24 25.62
N ALA A 615 3.34 -3.23 26.51
CA ALA A 615 4.51 -3.30 27.40
C ALA A 615 4.85 -4.76 27.68
N GLY A 616 6.15 -5.05 27.86
CA GLY A 616 6.60 -6.40 28.21
C GLY A 616 6.09 -6.87 29.58
N LEU A 617 6.18 -8.19 29.85
CA LEU A 617 5.70 -8.80 31.09
C LEU A 617 6.21 -8.09 32.35
N GLN A 618 7.46 -7.71 32.38
CA GLN A 618 8.11 -7.10 33.55
C GLN A 618 7.93 -5.58 33.66
N ALA A 619 7.42 -4.91 32.62
CA ALA A 619 7.22 -3.46 32.63
C ALA A 619 6.10 -3.05 33.57
N LYS A 620 6.20 -1.87 34.20
CA LYS A 620 5.22 -1.34 35.16
C LYS A 620 3.89 -0.97 34.50
N GLY A 621 3.88 -0.63 33.22
CA GLY A 621 2.73 -0.08 32.48
C GLY A 621 2.65 1.45 32.58
N THR A 622 1.55 2.00 32.05
CA THR A 622 1.28 3.44 31.96
C THR A 622 0.24 3.85 32.99
N PRO A 623 0.40 4.97 33.71
CA PRO A 623 -0.64 5.47 34.61
C PRO A 623 -1.94 5.74 33.86
N VAL A 624 -3.06 5.24 34.34
CA VAL A 624 -4.38 5.40 33.70
C VAL A 624 -4.77 6.87 33.56
N VAL A 625 -4.31 7.74 34.44
CA VAL A 625 -4.55 9.18 34.36
C VAL A 625 -3.96 9.81 33.07
N ASN A 626 -2.98 9.20 32.44
CA ASN A 626 -2.44 9.64 31.13
C ASN A 626 -3.36 9.28 29.97
N LEU A 627 -4.27 8.34 30.16
CA LEU A 627 -5.21 7.85 29.15
C LEU A 627 -6.62 8.38 29.38
N LEU A 628 -7.04 8.54 30.64
CA LEU A 628 -8.39 8.92 31.05
C LEU A 628 -8.38 10.18 31.92
N SER A 629 -9.38 11.04 31.75
CA SER A 629 -9.55 12.27 32.53
C SER A 629 -10.13 11.95 33.92
N LEU A 630 -9.35 11.31 34.80
CA LEU A 630 -9.72 10.97 36.16
C LEU A 630 -9.70 12.17 37.09
N GLN A 631 -10.57 12.19 38.09
CA GLN A 631 -10.56 13.16 39.19
C GLN A 631 -9.53 12.77 40.27
N PRO A 632 -9.15 13.68 41.19
CA PRO A 632 -8.33 13.31 42.34
C PRO A 632 -8.96 12.14 43.12
N GLU A 633 -8.14 11.17 43.53
CA GLU A 633 -8.54 9.93 44.27
C GLU A 633 -9.50 9.01 43.49
N GLU A 634 -9.74 9.26 42.22
CA GLU A 634 -10.52 8.37 41.37
C GLU A 634 -9.64 7.26 40.80
N LYS A 635 -10.07 6.01 41.01
CA LYS A 635 -9.37 4.81 40.57
C LYS A 635 -10.27 3.95 39.69
N VAL A 636 -9.70 3.31 38.67
CA VAL A 636 -10.40 2.31 37.89
C VAL A 636 -10.49 1.03 38.69
N THR A 637 -11.70 0.50 38.82
CA THR A 637 -11.98 -0.72 39.58
C THR A 637 -12.47 -1.89 38.74
N SER A 638 -13.04 -1.62 37.56
CA SER A 638 -13.51 -2.67 36.66
C SER A 638 -13.33 -2.24 35.21
N ILE A 639 -12.88 -3.19 34.37
CA ILE A 639 -12.81 -3.03 32.94
C ILE A 639 -13.71 -4.08 32.30
N ILE A 640 -14.51 -3.68 31.31
CA ILE A 640 -15.34 -4.58 30.51
C ILE A 640 -14.95 -4.45 29.06
N LYS A 641 -14.80 -5.57 28.37
CA LYS A 641 -14.59 -5.62 26.94
C LYS A 641 -15.90 -5.72 26.17
N TYR A 642 -15.94 -5.16 24.98
CA TYR A 642 -17.00 -5.30 24.00
C TYR A 642 -16.37 -5.51 22.63
N SER A 643 -16.85 -6.47 21.85
CA SER A 643 -16.54 -6.52 20.43
C SER A 643 -17.19 -5.33 19.71
N LYS A 644 -16.76 -5.10 18.45
CA LYS A 644 -17.31 -4.02 17.62
C LYS A 644 -18.82 -4.16 17.43
N ASP A 645 -19.29 -5.37 17.16
CA ASP A 645 -20.70 -5.68 16.93
C ASP A 645 -21.53 -5.53 18.19
N GLU A 646 -21.02 -5.97 19.32
CA GLU A 646 -21.65 -5.81 20.63
C GLU A 646 -21.76 -4.35 21.07
N ALA A 647 -20.78 -3.52 20.73
CA ALA A 647 -20.81 -2.09 21.03
C ALA A 647 -21.83 -1.33 20.17
N GLN A 648 -22.13 -1.83 18.96
CA GLN A 648 -23.10 -1.24 18.02
C GLN A 648 -24.54 -1.73 18.30
N SER A 649 -24.74 -3.00 18.69
CA SER A 649 -26.07 -3.52 18.96
C SER A 649 -26.71 -2.90 20.20
N GLY A 650 -25.90 -2.52 21.20
CA GLY A 650 -26.36 -1.98 22.47
C GLY A 650 -27.23 -2.94 23.26
N ASP A 651 -27.23 -4.24 22.92
CA ASP A 651 -28.06 -5.26 23.54
C ASP A 651 -27.52 -5.67 24.90
N GLY A 652 -28.46 -6.12 25.78
CA GLY A 652 -28.15 -6.58 27.14
C GLY A 652 -28.11 -5.45 28.16
N TYR A 653 -27.60 -5.80 29.33
CA TYR A 653 -27.58 -4.94 30.52
C TYR A 653 -26.18 -4.92 31.12
N LEU A 654 -25.89 -3.85 31.85
CA LEU A 654 -24.75 -3.75 32.75
C LEU A 654 -25.24 -3.94 34.17
N PHE A 655 -24.76 -4.99 34.78
CA PHE A 655 -24.99 -5.28 36.19
C PHE A 655 -23.81 -4.80 37.04
N MET A 656 -24.08 -3.88 37.94
CA MET A 656 -23.08 -3.18 38.76
C MET A 656 -23.24 -3.60 40.22
N ALA A 657 -22.15 -3.76 40.92
CA ALA A 657 -22.15 -4.09 42.32
C ALA A 657 -21.08 -3.33 43.09
N THR A 658 -21.43 -2.88 44.32
CA THR A 658 -20.56 -2.13 45.21
C THR A 658 -19.97 -3.00 46.31
N THR A 659 -18.94 -2.51 46.98
CA THR A 659 -18.29 -3.20 48.10
C THR A 659 -19.23 -3.47 49.27
N ASN A 660 -20.21 -2.61 49.49
CA ASN A 660 -21.22 -2.76 50.56
C ASN A 660 -22.46 -3.58 50.14
N GLY A 661 -22.42 -4.18 48.93
CA GLY A 661 -23.44 -5.10 48.45
C GLY A 661 -24.66 -4.45 47.82
N THR A 662 -24.59 -3.17 47.43
CA THR A 662 -25.58 -2.51 46.57
C THR A 662 -25.41 -2.97 45.14
N ILE A 663 -26.51 -3.26 44.44
CA ILE A 663 -26.52 -3.68 43.03
C ILE A 663 -27.38 -2.76 42.18
N LYS A 664 -27.04 -2.68 40.92
CA LYS A 664 -27.78 -1.90 39.91
C LYS A 664 -27.74 -2.59 38.56
N LYS A 665 -28.87 -2.59 37.85
CA LYS A 665 -29.00 -3.07 36.47
C LYS A 665 -29.39 -1.92 35.56
N THR A 666 -28.65 -1.70 34.48
CA THR A 666 -28.89 -0.60 33.50
C THR A 666 -28.75 -1.15 32.08
N LYS A 667 -29.58 -0.71 31.14
CA LYS A 667 -29.46 -1.12 29.74
C LYS A 667 -28.11 -0.70 29.17
N ALA A 668 -27.40 -1.56 28.42
CA ALA A 668 -26.10 -1.28 27.79
C ALA A 668 -26.17 -0.08 26.83
N LYS A 669 -27.27 0.09 26.13
CA LYS A 669 -27.58 1.20 25.25
C LYS A 669 -27.42 2.59 25.90
N GLU A 670 -27.64 2.72 27.21
CA GLU A 670 -27.42 4.01 27.89
C GLU A 670 -25.96 4.44 27.97
N TYR A 671 -25.02 3.57 27.59
CA TYR A 671 -23.56 3.81 27.61
C TYR A 671 -22.95 3.83 26.20
N GLU A 672 -23.71 3.96 25.10
CA GLU A 672 -23.19 4.02 23.73
C GLU A 672 -22.32 5.27 23.50
N ASN A 673 -22.75 6.41 24.04
CA ASN A 673 -22.10 7.71 23.81
C ASN A 673 -21.36 8.18 25.07
N ILE A 674 -20.14 7.68 25.28
CA ILE A 674 -19.28 8.09 26.39
C ILE A 674 -18.34 9.20 25.92
N ARG A 675 -18.44 10.38 26.55
CA ARG A 675 -17.57 11.52 26.25
C ARG A 675 -16.17 11.32 26.86
N ALA A 676 -15.17 12.04 26.36
CA ALA A 676 -13.78 11.96 26.84
C ALA A 676 -13.64 12.31 28.34
N ASN A 677 -14.53 13.13 28.90
CA ASN A 677 -14.56 13.48 30.33
C ASN A 677 -15.32 12.45 31.17
N GLY A 678 -15.69 11.32 30.61
CA GLY A 678 -16.43 10.24 31.29
C GLY A 678 -17.91 10.49 31.46
N LEU A 679 -18.62 9.48 31.93
CA LEU A 679 -20.07 9.48 32.13
C LEU A 679 -20.41 8.87 33.49
N ILE A 680 -21.41 9.40 34.20
CA ILE A 680 -21.89 8.81 35.48
C ILE A 680 -22.57 7.47 35.17
N ALA A 681 -22.08 6.39 35.77
CA ALA A 681 -22.62 5.06 35.64
C ALA A 681 -23.55 4.67 36.79
N ILE A 682 -23.27 5.05 38.04
CA ILE A 682 -24.06 4.81 39.23
C ILE A 682 -23.83 5.96 40.23
N LYS A 683 -24.89 6.32 40.97
CA LYS A 683 -24.78 7.20 42.13
C LYS A 683 -24.47 6.34 43.39
N LEU A 684 -23.36 6.64 44.02
CA LEU A 684 -22.90 5.90 45.21
C LEU A 684 -23.37 6.54 46.52
N ASP A 685 -23.41 5.78 47.57
CA ASP A 685 -23.55 6.22 48.96
C ASP A 685 -22.22 6.67 49.50
N ASP A 686 -22.21 7.52 50.53
CA ASP A 686 -20.99 7.95 51.20
C ASP A 686 -20.22 6.73 51.77
N GLY A 687 -18.95 6.65 51.43
CA GLY A 687 -18.11 5.54 51.85
C GLY A 687 -18.31 4.20 51.14
N ASP A 688 -19.14 4.12 50.07
CA ASP A 688 -19.27 2.94 49.21
C ASP A 688 -18.53 3.14 47.90
N GLU A 689 -18.07 2.04 47.31
CA GLU A 689 -17.31 2.05 46.06
C GLU A 689 -17.89 1.08 45.03
N LEU A 690 -17.97 1.51 43.77
CA LEU A 690 -18.28 0.59 42.66
C LEU A 690 -17.03 -0.27 42.37
N ARG A 691 -17.19 -1.61 42.45
CA ARG A 691 -16.05 -2.49 42.24
C ARG A 691 -16.26 -3.53 41.11
N TRP A 692 -17.43 -4.01 40.91
CA TRP A 692 -17.75 -5.03 39.91
C TRP A 692 -18.78 -4.51 38.93
N VAL A 693 -18.49 -4.67 37.64
CA VAL A 693 -19.45 -4.47 36.58
C VAL A 693 -19.40 -5.71 35.67
N ARG A 694 -20.55 -6.23 35.29
CA ARG A 694 -20.71 -7.40 34.46
C ARG A 694 -21.78 -7.15 33.41
N ARG A 695 -21.61 -7.73 32.24
CA ARG A 695 -22.64 -7.74 31.21
C ARG A 695 -23.59 -8.88 31.45
N THR A 696 -24.88 -8.65 31.23
CA THR A 696 -25.95 -9.65 31.40
C THR A 696 -26.93 -9.59 30.23
N SER A 697 -27.58 -10.75 29.98
CA SER A 697 -28.56 -10.92 28.88
C SER A 697 -29.96 -10.37 29.22
N GLY A 698 -30.28 -10.22 30.48
CA GLY A 698 -31.60 -9.85 30.96
C GLY A 698 -32.28 -10.97 31.73
N ASN A 699 -31.81 -12.21 31.66
CA ASN A 699 -32.34 -13.37 32.33
C ASN A 699 -31.28 -14.22 33.07
N ASP A 700 -30.09 -13.66 33.24
CA ASP A 700 -28.99 -14.38 33.88
C ASP A 700 -29.13 -14.46 35.40
N ASP A 701 -28.47 -15.45 35.99
CA ASP A 701 -28.30 -15.52 37.42
C ASP A 701 -27.03 -14.81 37.84
N VAL A 702 -27.12 -14.02 38.89
CA VAL A 702 -25.97 -13.33 39.48
C VAL A 702 -25.55 -14.04 40.74
N ILE A 703 -24.25 -14.30 40.87
CA ILE A 703 -23.65 -14.82 42.12
C ILE A 703 -22.79 -13.74 42.76
N MET A 704 -23.05 -13.44 44.02
CA MET A 704 -22.25 -12.53 44.84
C MET A 704 -21.62 -13.30 45.99
N SER A 705 -20.33 -13.09 46.22
CA SER A 705 -19.58 -13.77 47.29
C SER A 705 -18.90 -12.77 48.22
N THR A 706 -18.78 -13.18 49.50
CA THR A 706 -18.19 -12.36 50.55
C THR A 706 -16.86 -12.93 51.05
N ALA A 707 -16.03 -12.10 51.64
CA ALA A 707 -14.73 -12.47 52.16
C ALA A 707 -14.78 -13.61 53.17
N PHE A 708 -15.85 -13.66 54.02
CA PHE A 708 -16.04 -14.68 55.05
C PHE A 708 -16.70 -15.97 54.54
N GLY A 709 -16.69 -16.14 53.19
CA GLY A 709 -17.09 -17.41 52.61
C GLY A 709 -18.60 -17.62 52.41
N GLN A 710 -19.40 -16.56 52.37
CA GLN A 710 -20.80 -16.65 51.98
C GLN A 710 -20.98 -16.35 50.52
N ALA A 711 -21.99 -16.92 49.86
CA ALA A 711 -22.41 -16.53 48.51
C ALA A 711 -23.94 -16.61 48.39
N ILE A 712 -24.49 -15.71 47.60
CA ILE A 712 -25.90 -15.67 47.20
C ILE A 712 -26.00 -15.73 45.69
N ARG A 713 -26.89 -16.61 45.16
CA ARG A 713 -27.27 -16.67 43.76
C ARG A 713 -28.73 -16.25 43.64
N PHE A 714 -29.02 -15.31 42.73
CA PHE A 714 -30.39 -14.83 42.46
C PHE A 714 -30.48 -14.47 40.96
N ASN A 715 -31.71 -14.50 40.43
CA ASN A 715 -31.93 -14.09 39.05
C ASN A 715 -31.87 -12.56 38.95
N GLU A 716 -31.21 -12.05 37.88
CA GLU A 716 -31.05 -10.61 37.66
C GLU A 716 -32.39 -9.86 37.47
N GLN A 717 -33.50 -10.58 37.17
CA GLN A 717 -34.84 -10.00 37.09
C GLN A 717 -35.34 -9.50 38.46
N ASP A 718 -34.81 -10.01 39.54
CA ASP A 718 -35.09 -9.49 40.90
C ASP A 718 -34.62 -8.03 41.07
N ALA A 719 -33.69 -7.55 40.19
CA ALA A 719 -33.24 -6.18 40.12
C ALA A 719 -33.88 -5.53 38.88
N ARG A 720 -34.84 -4.60 39.08
CA ARG A 720 -35.41 -3.85 37.96
C ARG A 720 -34.35 -3.02 37.24
N SER A 721 -34.50 -2.85 35.92
CA SER A 721 -33.65 -1.95 35.16
C SER A 721 -33.86 -0.50 35.63
N MET A 722 -32.74 0.25 35.80
CA MET A 722 -32.71 1.61 36.32
C MET A 722 -31.82 2.46 35.47
N GLY A 723 -32.15 3.77 35.34
CA GLY A 723 -31.32 4.75 34.58
C GLY A 723 -29.95 4.99 35.20
N ARG A 724 -29.03 5.57 34.44
CA ARG A 724 -27.59 5.76 34.79
C ARG A 724 -27.37 6.41 36.18
N SER A 725 -28.10 7.45 36.52
CA SER A 725 -27.91 8.22 37.75
C SER A 725 -28.60 7.61 38.98
N ALA A 726 -29.20 6.42 38.87
CA ALA A 726 -29.84 5.76 40.02
C ALA A 726 -28.81 5.16 40.99
N ARG A 727 -29.17 5.06 42.26
CA ARG A 727 -28.35 4.54 43.36
C ARG A 727 -28.25 3.00 43.36
N GLY A 728 -29.30 2.29 43.00
CA GLY A 728 -29.35 0.85 43.05
C GLY A 728 -30.21 0.30 44.21
N VAL A 729 -30.11 -1.00 44.40
CA VAL A 729 -30.86 -1.75 45.46
C VAL A 729 -29.95 -2.77 46.16
N ARG A 730 -30.33 -3.25 47.36
CA ARG A 730 -29.54 -4.23 48.08
C ARG A 730 -29.50 -5.57 47.38
N GLY A 731 -28.29 -6.09 47.11
CA GLY A 731 -28.03 -7.41 46.51
C GLY A 731 -27.82 -8.50 47.55
N ILE A 732 -27.00 -8.24 48.56
CA ILE A 732 -26.68 -9.17 49.66
C ILE A 732 -26.68 -8.41 51.01
N ARG A 733 -27.02 -9.08 52.09
CA ARG A 733 -26.89 -8.58 53.46
C ARG A 733 -25.58 -9.10 54.02
N LEU A 734 -24.66 -8.20 54.28
CA LEU A 734 -23.35 -8.49 54.87
C LEU A 734 -23.43 -8.69 56.39
N ARG A 735 -22.55 -9.53 56.94
CA ARG A 735 -22.29 -9.63 58.36
C ARG A 735 -21.38 -8.46 58.80
N PRO A 736 -21.38 -8.12 60.09
CA PRO A 736 -20.44 -7.09 60.57
C PRO A 736 -19.00 -7.43 60.19
N GLY A 737 -18.28 -6.48 59.59
CA GLY A 737 -16.89 -6.63 59.17
C GLY A 737 -16.70 -7.43 57.87
N ASP A 738 -17.74 -7.99 57.23
CA ASP A 738 -17.66 -8.71 55.97
C ASP A 738 -17.82 -7.74 54.79
N LYS A 739 -17.29 -8.08 53.62
CA LYS A 739 -17.41 -7.29 52.40
C LYS A 739 -17.62 -8.22 51.18
N VAL A 740 -18.20 -7.68 50.13
CA VAL A 740 -18.27 -8.38 48.84
C VAL A 740 -16.85 -8.46 48.27
N VAL A 741 -16.45 -9.62 47.74
CA VAL A 741 -15.14 -9.86 47.15
C VAL A 741 -15.23 -10.45 45.73
N GLY A 742 -16.41 -10.85 45.28
CA GLY A 742 -16.59 -11.34 43.90
C GLY A 742 -18.05 -11.26 43.50
N VAL A 743 -18.27 -10.82 42.28
CA VAL A 743 -19.57 -10.80 41.60
C VAL A 743 -19.38 -11.31 40.19
N ASP A 744 -20.16 -12.34 39.82
CA ASP A 744 -20.12 -12.85 38.44
C ASP A 744 -21.52 -13.34 38.00
N VAL A 745 -21.63 -13.71 36.75
CA VAL A 745 -22.86 -14.06 36.04
C VAL A 745 -22.84 -15.54 35.68
N VAL A 746 -23.96 -16.20 35.78
CA VAL A 746 -24.15 -17.59 35.42
C VAL A 746 -25.36 -17.69 34.51
N ASP A 747 -25.20 -18.28 33.35
CA ASP A 747 -26.30 -18.57 32.43
C ASP A 747 -27.20 -19.67 33.06
N PRO A 748 -28.47 -19.37 33.36
CA PRO A 748 -29.38 -20.34 33.97
C PRO A 748 -29.67 -21.54 33.06
N SER A 749 -29.50 -21.43 31.75
CA SER A 749 -29.70 -22.52 30.78
C SER A 749 -28.53 -23.52 30.76
N ASN A 750 -27.38 -23.16 31.32
CA ASN A 750 -26.18 -23.99 31.36
C ASN A 750 -26.11 -24.83 32.65
N ASP A 751 -26.70 -26.00 32.63
CA ASP A 751 -26.65 -26.94 33.76
C ASP A 751 -25.25 -27.45 34.14
N LYS A 752 -24.29 -27.30 33.20
CA LYS A 752 -22.90 -27.69 33.40
C LYS A 752 -22.04 -26.53 33.91
N ALA A 753 -22.59 -25.35 34.11
CA ALA A 753 -21.88 -24.17 34.59
C ALA A 753 -21.08 -24.47 35.87
N LYS A 754 -19.84 -24.03 35.86
CA LYS A 754 -18.91 -24.23 36.99
C LYS A 754 -18.43 -22.88 37.51
N LEU A 755 -18.10 -22.85 38.78
CA LEU A 755 -17.55 -21.70 39.46
C LEU A 755 -16.16 -22.01 39.97
N LEU A 756 -15.21 -21.16 39.65
CA LEU A 756 -13.88 -21.16 40.28
C LEU A 756 -13.97 -20.32 41.55
N ILE A 757 -13.59 -20.88 42.67
CA ILE A 757 -13.51 -20.20 43.98
C ILE A 757 -12.03 -20.17 44.37
N MET A 758 -11.49 -19.00 44.61
CA MET A 758 -10.08 -18.82 44.98
C MET A 758 -9.94 -18.10 46.31
N GLY A 759 -9.11 -18.64 47.20
CA GLY A 759 -8.72 -18.01 48.46
C GLY A 759 -7.39 -17.25 48.34
N GLU A 760 -7.18 -16.32 49.23
CA GLU A 760 -6.02 -15.42 49.26
C GLU A 760 -4.67 -16.15 49.28
N ARG A 761 -4.61 -17.35 49.89
CA ARG A 761 -3.34 -18.12 50.10
C ARG A 761 -3.12 -19.18 49.04
N GLY A 762 -3.65 -18.99 47.83
CA GLY A 762 -3.40 -19.83 46.67
C GLY A 762 -4.15 -21.17 46.66
N TYR A 763 -5.13 -21.36 47.54
CA TYR A 763 -6.03 -22.49 47.57
C TYR A 763 -7.30 -22.16 46.79
N GLY A 764 -7.74 -23.07 45.97
CA GLY A 764 -8.96 -22.88 45.22
C GLY A 764 -9.59 -24.20 44.78
N LYS A 765 -10.74 -24.10 44.18
CA LYS A 765 -11.51 -25.25 43.68
C LYS A 765 -12.45 -24.83 42.57
N ILE A 766 -12.85 -25.80 41.79
CA ILE A 766 -14.02 -25.67 40.92
C ILE A 766 -15.20 -26.31 41.61
N THR A 767 -16.38 -25.71 41.52
CA THR A 767 -17.64 -26.27 42.04
C THR A 767 -18.78 -26.06 41.04
N LYS A 768 -19.76 -26.93 40.97
CA LYS A 768 -20.91 -26.78 40.10
C LYS A 768 -21.76 -25.59 40.53
N ALA A 769 -22.23 -24.75 39.63
CA ALA A 769 -23.11 -23.63 39.91
C ALA A 769 -24.47 -24.10 40.49
N SER A 770 -24.92 -25.31 40.12
CA SER A 770 -26.12 -25.96 40.67
C SER A 770 -26.06 -26.19 42.17
N ASN A 771 -24.87 -26.23 42.80
CA ASN A 771 -24.72 -26.32 44.25
C ASN A 771 -25.18 -25.05 45.00
N PHE A 772 -25.44 -23.95 44.27
CA PHE A 772 -25.94 -22.68 44.78
C PHE A 772 -27.39 -22.50 44.32
N PRO A 773 -28.39 -22.81 45.16
CA PRO A 773 -29.81 -22.64 44.82
C PRO A 773 -30.11 -21.15 44.58
N VAL A 774 -30.91 -20.87 43.55
CA VAL A 774 -31.40 -19.53 43.25
C VAL A 774 -32.31 -19.06 44.37
N ARG A 775 -32.03 -17.86 44.92
CA ARG A 775 -32.79 -17.24 46.02
C ARG A 775 -33.11 -15.80 45.69
N LYS A 776 -34.05 -15.19 46.38
CA LYS A 776 -34.30 -13.74 46.22
C LYS A 776 -33.12 -12.95 46.76
N ARG A 777 -32.77 -11.81 46.04
CA ARG A 777 -31.69 -10.89 46.45
C ARG A 777 -31.90 -10.35 47.88
N GLY A 778 -30.83 -9.82 48.49
CA GLY A 778 -30.87 -9.16 49.81
C GLY A 778 -30.80 -10.10 51.01
N GLY A 779 -30.65 -11.41 50.81
CA GLY A 779 -30.39 -12.41 51.86
C GLY A 779 -28.93 -12.44 52.30
N ILE A 780 -28.60 -13.23 53.36
CA ILE A 780 -27.20 -13.39 53.88
C ILE A 780 -26.38 -14.36 53.01
N GLY A 781 -27.01 -15.12 52.10
CA GLY A 781 -26.34 -16.16 51.33
C GLY A 781 -26.16 -17.50 52.07
N ILE A 782 -25.38 -18.38 51.45
CA ILE A 782 -25.03 -19.71 51.95
C ILE A 782 -23.53 -19.92 51.87
N LYS A 783 -22.99 -20.87 52.63
CA LYS A 783 -21.55 -21.16 52.70
C LYS A 783 -21.01 -21.62 51.35
N ALA A 784 -20.04 -20.89 50.80
CA ALA A 784 -19.37 -21.13 49.50
C ALA A 784 -18.03 -21.86 49.64
N ALA A 785 -17.30 -21.58 50.71
CA ALA A 785 -16.05 -22.25 51.03
C ALA A 785 -15.85 -22.30 52.55
N VAL A 786 -14.97 -23.17 52.99
CA VAL A 786 -14.48 -23.18 54.41
C VAL A 786 -13.25 -22.28 54.44
N VAL A 787 -13.40 -21.12 55.07
CA VAL A 787 -12.34 -20.15 55.35
C VAL A 787 -11.60 -20.61 56.60
N THR A 788 -10.26 -20.77 56.47
CA THR A 788 -9.37 -21.21 57.56
C THR A 788 -8.08 -20.39 57.52
N ALA A 789 -7.24 -20.46 58.55
CA ALA A 789 -5.91 -19.86 58.54
C ALA A 789 -5.04 -20.39 57.40
N LYS A 790 -5.31 -21.58 56.81
CA LYS A 790 -4.59 -22.17 55.71
C LYS A 790 -4.98 -21.60 54.33
N THR A 791 -6.27 -21.32 54.14
CA THR A 791 -6.83 -20.85 52.87
C THR A 791 -6.85 -19.32 52.72
N GLY A 792 -6.87 -18.63 53.85
CA GLY A 792 -7.19 -17.20 53.89
C GLY A 792 -8.68 -16.96 53.57
N ASN A 793 -9.08 -15.71 53.49
CA ASN A 793 -10.40 -15.32 53.02
C ASN A 793 -10.64 -15.68 51.55
N ILE A 794 -11.87 -15.69 51.12
CA ILE A 794 -12.15 -15.77 49.68
C ILE A 794 -11.66 -14.46 49.03
N MET A 795 -10.89 -14.60 47.95
CA MET A 795 -10.41 -13.49 47.16
C MET A 795 -11.36 -13.21 45.99
N THR A 796 -11.80 -14.27 45.27
CA THR A 796 -12.70 -14.11 44.13
C THR A 796 -13.52 -15.38 43.86
N VAL A 797 -14.68 -15.18 43.22
CA VAL A 797 -15.48 -16.24 42.60
C VAL A 797 -15.72 -15.85 41.16
N ARG A 798 -15.42 -16.75 40.20
CA ARG A 798 -15.56 -16.52 38.78
C ARG A 798 -16.39 -17.62 38.13
N SER A 799 -17.30 -17.27 37.25
CA SER A 799 -17.99 -18.22 36.37
C SER A 799 -17.03 -18.71 35.28
N LEU A 800 -17.08 -20.00 35.00
CA LEU A 800 -16.32 -20.66 33.95
C LEU A 800 -17.29 -21.03 32.81
N ASP A 801 -17.13 -20.38 31.68
CA ASP A 801 -17.88 -20.69 30.47
C ASP A 801 -17.34 -21.96 29.81
N ASN A 802 -18.12 -22.57 28.93
CA ASN A 802 -17.73 -23.81 28.25
C ASN A 802 -16.44 -23.63 27.39
N ASP A 803 -16.18 -22.41 26.90
CA ASP A 803 -15.04 -22.06 26.05
C ASP A 803 -13.79 -21.70 26.86
N THR A 804 -13.89 -21.58 28.20
CA THR A 804 -12.76 -21.28 29.05
C THR A 804 -11.94 -22.54 29.28
N LYS A 805 -10.76 -22.64 28.72
CA LYS A 805 -9.86 -23.80 28.88
C LYS A 805 -8.75 -23.58 29.89
N GLU A 806 -8.37 -22.36 30.14
CA GLU A 806 -7.22 -22.02 30.98
C GLU A 806 -7.50 -20.82 31.90
N ILE A 807 -6.69 -20.73 32.96
CA ILE A 807 -6.68 -19.56 33.86
C ILE A 807 -5.29 -19.02 34.03
N ILE A 808 -5.19 -17.71 34.22
CA ILE A 808 -3.97 -17.02 34.64
C ILE A 808 -4.18 -16.53 36.06
N VAL A 809 -3.34 -16.97 37.01
CA VAL A 809 -3.37 -16.51 38.40
C VAL A 809 -2.15 -15.67 38.70
N ILE A 810 -2.36 -14.52 39.32
CA ILE A 810 -1.29 -13.55 39.64
C ILE A 810 -1.31 -13.30 41.16
N SER A 811 -0.11 -13.34 41.79
CA SER A 811 0.08 -12.98 43.18
C SER A 811 0.35 -11.49 43.35
N ALA A 812 0.22 -10.99 44.59
CA ALA A 812 0.53 -9.61 44.97
C ALA A 812 2.00 -9.23 44.70
N SER A 813 2.94 -10.18 44.77
CA SER A 813 4.34 -9.99 44.42
C SER A 813 4.61 -10.03 42.90
N GLY A 814 3.54 -10.18 42.06
CA GLY A 814 3.66 -10.20 40.59
C GLY A 814 4.05 -11.57 39.98
N GLN A 815 4.04 -12.63 40.77
CA GLN A 815 4.24 -13.98 40.23
C GLN A 815 2.98 -14.42 39.45
N THR A 816 3.19 -14.96 38.24
CA THR A 816 2.12 -15.34 37.33
C THR A 816 2.23 -16.83 36.97
N ILE A 817 1.12 -17.54 37.01
CA ILE A 817 1.01 -18.93 36.54
C ILE A 817 -0.18 -19.06 35.57
N ARG A 818 0.00 -19.75 34.47
CA ARG A 818 -1.04 -20.12 33.50
C ARG A 818 -1.34 -21.62 33.63
N LEU A 819 -2.59 -22.01 33.84
CA LEU A 819 -3.02 -23.37 34.20
C LEU A 819 -4.20 -23.79 33.36
N ALA A 820 -4.21 -25.06 32.94
CA ALA A 820 -5.42 -25.66 32.38
C ALA A 820 -6.49 -25.87 33.45
N ILE A 821 -7.74 -25.54 33.14
CA ILE A 821 -8.90 -25.75 34.04
C ILE A 821 -9.07 -27.22 34.41
N SER A 822 -8.79 -28.12 33.48
CA SER A 822 -8.84 -29.59 33.73
C SER A 822 -7.90 -30.06 34.84
N SER A 823 -6.87 -29.30 35.18
CA SER A 823 -5.93 -29.62 36.27
C SER A 823 -6.48 -29.29 37.66
N ILE A 824 -7.59 -28.54 37.76
CA ILE A 824 -8.18 -28.09 39.03
C ILE A 824 -9.34 -29.02 39.43
N SER A 825 -9.30 -29.50 40.66
CA SER A 825 -10.31 -30.46 41.16
C SER A 825 -11.70 -29.84 41.29
N VAL A 826 -12.71 -30.54 40.80
CA VAL A 826 -14.15 -30.21 41.02
C VAL A 826 -14.58 -30.76 42.38
N LEU A 827 -14.94 -29.88 43.31
CA LEU A 827 -15.24 -30.19 44.71
C LEU A 827 -16.59 -29.63 45.12
N GLY A 828 -17.13 -30.19 46.20
CA GLY A 828 -18.38 -29.70 46.81
C GLY A 828 -18.24 -28.30 47.40
N ARG A 829 -19.38 -27.63 47.60
CA ARG A 829 -19.50 -26.24 48.05
C ARG A 829 -18.75 -25.96 49.37
N ALA A 830 -18.92 -26.80 50.42
CA ALA A 830 -18.40 -26.57 51.76
C ALA A 830 -17.01 -27.20 51.98
N THR A 831 -16.07 -27.08 51.01
CA THR A 831 -14.71 -27.62 51.11
C THR A 831 -13.64 -26.49 51.07
N GLN A 832 -12.41 -26.81 51.50
CA GLN A 832 -11.30 -25.86 51.54
C GLN A 832 -10.62 -25.65 50.16
N GLY A 833 -10.82 -26.56 49.21
CA GLY A 833 -10.13 -26.56 47.92
C GLY A 833 -8.75 -27.24 47.95
N VAL A 834 -8.07 -27.17 46.82
CA VAL A 834 -6.69 -27.66 46.60
C VAL A 834 -5.73 -26.53 46.39
N ARG A 835 -4.41 -26.74 46.52
CA ARG A 835 -3.41 -25.75 46.26
C ARG A 835 -3.29 -25.59 44.74
N ILE A 836 -3.62 -24.38 44.21
CA ILE A 836 -3.54 -24.02 42.83
C ILE A 836 -2.20 -23.35 42.53
N MET A 837 -1.76 -22.44 43.42
CA MET A 837 -0.49 -21.73 43.32
C MET A 837 0.28 -21.83 44.61
N SER A 838 1.61 -22.04 44.54
CA SER A 838 2.50 -21.95 45.70
C SER A 838 3.02 -20.51 45.80
N LEU A 839 2.69 -19.88 46.94
CA LEU A 839 3.04 -18.48 47.23
C LEU A 839 4.25 -18.45 48.17
N GLY A 840 5.06 -17.38 48.10
CA GLY A 840 6.11 -17.08 49.04
C GLY A 840 5.55 -16.68 50.42
N ALA A 841 6.42 -16.58 51.40
CA ALA A 841 6.05 -16.14 52.73
C ALA A 841 5.47 -14.70 52.66
N GLY A 842 4.24 -14.51 53.17
CA GLY A 842 3.57 -13.20 53.16
C GLY A 842 2.91 -12.81 51.83
N ASP A 843 3.07 -13.59 50.74
CA ASP A 843 2.43 -13.30 49.45
C ASP A 843 1.00 -13.81 49.39
N LEU A 844 0.16 -13.14 48.59
CA LEU A 844 -1.28 -13.46 48.46
C LEU A 844 -1.67 -13.48 47.00
N VAL A 845 -2.72 -14.21 46.63
CA VAL A 845 -3.30 -14.11 45.29
C VAL A 845 -3.97 -12.75 45.14
N ALA A 846 -3.64 -12.02 44.09
CA ALA A 846 -4.19 -10.71 43.78
C ALA A 846 -5.26 -10.74 42.68
N SER A 847 -5.08 -11.56 41.61
CA SER A 847 -6.03 -11.60 40.49
C SER A 847 -6.09 -12.96 39.80
N VAL A 848 -7.24 -13.23 39.17
CA VAL A 848 -7.47 -14.40 38.32
C VAL A 848 -8.12 -13.99 37.02
N GLY A 849 -7.47 -14.26 35.90
CA GLY A 849 -7.97 -14.06 34.54
C GLY A 849 -8.41 -15.39 33.93
N LEU A 850 -9.46 -15.36 33.09
CA LEU A 850 -9.94 -16.49 32.29
C LEU A 850 -9.43 -16.35 30.87
N VAL A 851 -9.02 -17.47 30.24
CA VAL A 851 -8.52 -17.53 28.86
C VAL A 851 -9.42 -18.47 28.07
N ALA A 852 -9.98 -17.95 26.97
CA ALA A 852 -10.76 -18.71 26.00
C ALA A 852 -9.84 -19.54 25.08
N ASP A 853 -10.42 -20.46 24.30
CA ASP A 853 -9.70 -21.32 23.35
C ASP A 853 -9.43 -20.57 22.04
N ASP A 854 -8.18 -20.41 21.67
CA ASP A 854 -7.76 -19.72 20.43
C ASP A 854 -7.69 -20.66 19.21
N GLY A 855 -8.37 -21.81 19.22
CA GLY A 855 -8.54 -22.66 18.02
C GLY A 855 -7.28 -23.09 17.27
N ASP A 856 -6.08 -22.85 17.80
CA ASP A 856 -4.82 -23.23 17.14
C ASP A 856 -4.28 -24.58 17.66
N SER A 857 -4.21 -25.48 16.71
CA SER A 857 -3.77 -26.84 16.66
C SER A 857 -2.69 -27.28 17.66
N ASP A 858 -2.95 -28.44 18.24
CA ASP A 858 -1.97 -29.37 18.80
C ASP A 858 -0.83 -29.62 17.79
N GLY A 859 0.27 -28.90 17.94
CA GLY A 859 1.56 -29.30 17.43
C GLY A 859 2.14 -30.37 18.34
N ASP A 860 2.00 -31.59 17.91
CA ASP A 860 2.63 -32.81 18.47
C ASP A 860 4.13 -32.57 18.69
N SER A 861 4.54 -32.35 19.92
CA SER A 861 5.94 -32.45 20.32
C SER A 861 6.19 -33.83 20.89
N THR A 862 6.57 -34.75 20.01
CA THR A 862 7.20 -36.01 20.37
C THR A 862 8.40 -35.73 21.29
N ASP A 863 8.32 -36.28 22.48
CA ASP A 863 9.44 -36.46 23.42
C ASP A 863 10.60 -37.17 22.71
N ASP A 864 11.67 -36.44 22.49
CA ASP A 864 12.96 -37.03 22.17
C ASP A 864 13.76 -37.24 23.47
N THR A 865 13.58 -38.40 24.07
CA THR A 865 14.45 -38.90 25.11
C THR A 865 15.69 -39.50 24.46
N GLY A 866 16.65 -38.61 24.13
CA GLY A 866 17.99 -39.02 23.72
C GLY A 866 18.81 -39.47 24.91
N SER A 867 19.01 -40.77 24.99
CA SER A 867 19.98 -41.42 25.89
C SER A 867 21.42 -40.98 25.57
N GLU A 868 22.10 -40.45 26.55
CA GLU A 868 23.55 -40.34 26.55
C GLU A 868 24.17 -41.75 26.53
N ALA A 869 24.89 -42.07 25.47
CA ALA A 869 25.85 -43.18 25.46
C ALA A 869 27.25 -42.58 25.26
N ASN A 870 27.98 -42.66 26.31
CA ASN A 870 29.41 -42.50 26.45
C ASN A 870 30.17 -43.39 25.42
N ASN A 871 31.11 -42.80 24.64
CA ASN A 871 32.44 -43.45 24.40
C ASN A 871 33.33 -42.66 23.42
N GLY A 872 34.56 -42.42 23.85
CA GLY A 872 35.75 -42.18 23.02
C GLY A 872 36.22 -40.74 22.92
#